data_083d2b6454ca5f8da5cedbef68d12141
#
_entry.id   083d2b6454ca5f8da5cedbef68d12141
#
_cell.length_a   1.000
_cell.length_b   1.000
_cell.length_c   1.000
_cell.angle_alpha   90.00
_cell.angle_beta   90.00
_cell.angle_gamma   90.00
#
_symmetry.space_group_name_H-M   'P 1'
#
loop_
_entity.id
_entity.type
_entity.pdbx_description
1 polymer ?
#
loop_
_entity_poly.entity_id
_entity_poly.type
_entity_poly.pdbx_seq_one_letter_code
_entity_poly.pdbx_strand_id
1 'polypeptide(L)'
;MPSLLDIRRTAAALVAVAMSAALIAFAFIISDSARTQMQTGARLSVGDASVVVQEGRRANSTEGPLDDSLVKKISALDGVASVRGRHWSVLVLDLPKQLRNATHIAVSAQDVPTLSRFTTLSSGRLPTASGEVAISTMLAEQQGLSVGNTIRLTTNDADDNADAPHSAPTVVGIVSPGPDTEVEGIGAVYATTDQLKAMGANTSYHQLYVTAKPGTDTAALTSAVEQTTHAVQPHALVQDRDTVISQRSENQQGGTMIAAILNILAPVCAMVAIIVIATTFSTLVARQTRTVGLMRCIGTTRRQVMLAVLRTGLITGLLGSVLGTTAGTGIAAAVISSGHFADLKADHLTISPASLALTIALGTLVTLIAVLRPARKATRISPLVALTGQVASVKQAGRARRWTAAAGVVVAGAGAAVITLGIQVSDIYVTAGGSAIVVLGAVLGLPALVTAIIGLIGLIGRVSSGTRLPVLHLATRNLARNSGRSAAAAATLFVCVLVGSGLFVGLSSLNASFESILGHSSRVDARIFGVTPQTDTAHLTKQVKAVDGVKDVTYVPTLELTQVVDGQTKKTVVDVIDTSAVAPLVRTTSGLEDLDDGTLIVGGIYGIPDGSKVTLTGTAGSVELTARVREGWGAVITPATAQRLNGDAPTNTTMWVRSTGSTMTPATEHALHAAVRGQELMVTGSAAGVEVMSAQIMKVALIVCLVLGAALVIALSGLANITDVSVLERVREIGVLRATGSSRQEIRRLIVTEGVLVAAVGGGLGLLVGTALGVSETLAMAKSAEGMTVHVPYFALIGMFAVTLAVGLAASLRPAGRAASVPPVRALSEE
;
A
#
# COMPACT_ATOMS: atom_id res chain seq x y z
N MET A 1 -48.29 21.52 -4.42
CA MET A 1 -47.75 20.55 -5.36
C MET A 1 -47.73 19.19 -4.67
N PRO A 2 -48.29 18.14 -5.27
CA PRO A 2 -48.19 16.82 -4.66
C PRO A 2 -46.73 16.49 -4.51
N SER A 3 -46.33 16.01 -3.31
CA SER A 3 -44.95 15.69 -2.99
C SER A 3 -44.48 14.57 -3.94
N LEU A 4 -43.44 14.85 -4.75
CA LEU A 4 -42.71 13.83 -5.51
C LEU A 4 -41.98 12.85 -4.55
N LEU A 5 -42.11 13.09 -3.25
CA LEU A 5 -41.52 12.32 -2.15
C LEU A 5 -42.45 11.17 -1.75
N ASP A 6 -42.57 10.18 -2.58
CA ASP A 6 -43.04 8.86 -2.14
C ASP A 6 -41.81 8.09 -1.64
N ILE A 7 -41.66 7.98 -0.30
CA ILE A 7 -40.48 7.34 0.37
C ILE A 7 -40.24 5.93 -0.19
N ARG A 8 -41.27 5.19 -0.53
CA ARG A 8 -41.14 3.86 -1.13
C ARG A 8 -40.48 3.88 -2.52
N ARG A 9 -40.65 5.01 -3.25
CA ARG A 9 -40.10 5.15 -4.61
C ARG A 9 -38.71 5.75 -4.64
N THR A 10 -38.30 6.50 -3.61
CA THR A 10 -36.99 7.10 -3.46
C THR A 10 -36.05 6.24 -2.62
N ALA A 11 -36.55 5.18 -1.97
CA ALA A 11 -35.73 4.30 -1.08
C ALA A 11 -34.48 3.74 -1.76
N ALA A 12 -34.57 3.28 -3.00
CA ALA A 12 -33.40 2.76 -3.73
C ALA A 12 -32.32 3.85 -3.97
N ALA A 13 -32.76 5.09 -4.27
CA ALA A 13 -31.83 6.21 -4.41
C ALA A 13 -31.23 6.61 -3.05
N LEU A 14 -32.05 6.63 -1.99
CA LEU A 14 -31.59 6.91 -0.63
C LEU A 14 -30.54 5.91 -0.18
N VAL A 15 -30.79 4.61 -0.38
CA VAL A 15 -29.83 3.54 -0.04
C VAL A 15 -28.53 3.70 -0.83
N ALA A 16 -28.59 3.98 -2.13
CA ALA A 16 -27.39 4.18 -2.95
C ALA A 16 -26.58 5.39 -2.47
N VAL A 17 -27.24 6.51 -2.14
CA VAL A 17 -26.57 7.70 -1.56
C VAL A 17 -25.98 7.38 -0.20
N ALA A 18 -26.73 6.70 0.67
CA ALA A 18 -26.28 6.36 2.02
C ALA A 18 -25.06 5.43 1.98
N MET A 19 -25.07 4.41 1.12
CA MET A 19 -23.93 3.51 0.98
C MET A 19 -22.67 4.22 0.46
N SER A 20 -22.85 5.13 -0.50
CA SER A 20 -21.74 5.91 -1.06
C SER A 20 -21.16 6.88 -0.02
N ALA A 21 -22.03 7.57 0.73
CA ALA A 21 -21.60 8.46 1.81
C ALA A 21 -20.96 7.68 2.97
N ALA A 22 -21.44 6.45 3.26
CA ALA A 22 -20.84 5.58 4.25
C ALA A 22 -19.40 5.20 3.89
N LEU A 23 -19.14 4.89 2.62
CA LEU A 23 -17.78 4.58 2.14
C LEU A 23 -16.85 5.79 2.23
N ILE A 24 -17.34 6.98 1.85
CA ILE A 24 -16.57 8.22 1.93
C ILE A 24 -16.26 8.54 3.41
N ALA A 25 -17.25 8.42 4.30
CA ALA A 25 -17.08 8.62 5.73
C ALA A 25 -16.08 7.62 6.33
N PHE A 26 -16.22 6.35 6.00
CA PHE A 26 -15.28 5.29 6.40
C PHE A 26 -13.85 5.63 5.99
N ALA A 27 -13.64 6.01 4.71
CA ALA A 27 -12.32 6.37 4.20
C ALA A 27 -11.73 7.58 4.93
N PHE A 28 -12.51 8.64 5.17
CA PHE A 28 -12.03 9.82 5.89
C PHE A 28 -11.70 9.52 7.35
N ILE A 29 -12.53 8.75 8.07
CA ILE A 29 -12.28 8.43 9.48
C ILE A 29 -11.05 7.54 9.64
N ILE A 30 -10.87 6.54 8.78
CA ILE A 30 -9.64 5.72 8.78
C ILE A 30 -8.43 6.61 8.48
N SER A 31 -8.51 7.48 7.47
CA SER A 31 -7.42 8.40 7.11
C SER A 31 -7.10 9.39 8.25
N ASP A 32 -8.13 9.98 8.87
CA ASP A 32 -7.95 10.92 9.99
C ASP A 32 -7.36 10.23 11.22
N SER A 33 -7.84 9.01 11.54
CA SER A 33 -7.32 8.22 12.65
C SER A 33 -5.88 7.80 12.42
N ALA A 34 -5.53 7.36 11.21
CA ALA A 34 -4.15 7.04 10.84
C ALA A 34 -3.24 8.29 10.96
N ARG A 35 -3.67 9.42 10.44
CA ARG A 35 -2.94 10.69 10.59
C ARG A 35 -2.77 11.10 12.04
N THR A 36 -3.83 10.98 12.85
CA THR A 36 -3.78 11.31 14.28
C THR A 36 -2.81 10.40 15.02
N GLN A 37 -2.79 9.10 14.72
CA GLN A 37 -1.84 8.16 15.30
C GLN A 37 -0.40 8.57 14.98
N MET A 38 -0.10 8.89 13.70
CA MET A 38 1.22 9.34 13.28
C MET A 38 1.61 10.67 13.92
N GLN A 39 0.70 11.65 13.89
CA GLN A 39 0.94 12.96 14.51
C GLN A 39 1.10 12.83 16.02
N THR A 40 0.36 11.93 16.67
CA THR A 40 0.50 11.68 18.11
C THR A 40 1.87 11.09 18.39
N GLY A 41 2.34 10.11 17.61
CA GLY A 41 3.69 9.58 17.70
C GLY A 41 4.76 10.68 17.52
N ALA A 42 4.64 11.46 16.46
CA ALA A 42 5.55 12.56 16.19
C ALA A 42 5.52 13.63 17.31
N ARG A 43 4.33 14.04 17.78
CA ARG A 43 4.16 15.01 18.89
C ARG A 43 4.80 14.54 20.18
N LEU A 44 4.60 13.29 20.50
CA LEU A 44 5.14 12.70 21.71
C LEU A 44 6.68 12.61 21.60
N SER A 45 7.24 12.27 20.45
CA SER A 45 8.70 12.24 20.22
C SER A 45 9.36 13.62 20.36
N VAL A 46 8.65 14.71 20.05
CA VAL A 46 9.12 16.09 20.21
C VAL A 46 8.85 16.63 21.65
N GLY A 47 7.80 16.11 22.32
CA GLY A 47 7.43 16.53 23.67
C GLY A 47 7.02 18.01 23.75
N ASP A 48 7.52 18.70 24.76
CA ASP A 48 7.23 20.11 25.03
C ASP A 48 8.21 21.08 24.34
N ALA A 49 9.10 20.55 23.46
CA ALA A 49 10.05 21.38 22.72
C ALA A 49 9.34 22.33 21.75
N SER A 50 9.79 23.54 21.66
CA SER A 50 9.33 24.56 20.71
C SER A 50 10.21 24.60 19.46
N VAL A 51 11.51 24.27 19.61
CA VAL A 51 12.49 24.19 18.52
C VAL A 51 13.29 22.92 18.69
N VAL A 52 13.59 22.25 17.56
CA VAL A 52 14.43 21.05 17.50
C VAL A 52 15.62 21.33 16.61
N VAL A 53 16.80 21.03 17.12
CA VAL A 53 18.06 21.06 16.37
C VAL A 53 18.48 19.64 16.07
N GLN A 54 18.76 19.32 14.82
CA GLN A 54 19.26 18.02 14.37
C GLN A 54 20.67 18.18 13.78
N GLU A 55 21.53 17.22 14.03
CA GLU A 55 22.86 17.18 13.45
C GLU A 55 22.80 17.12 11.92
N GLY A 56 23.61 17.93 11.25
CA GLY A 56 23.71 17.95 9.80
C GLY A 56 24.43 16.69 9.28
N ARG A 57 23.77 15.91 8.44
CA ARG A 57 24.38 14.72 7.79
C ARG A 57 25.27 15.13 6.62
N ARG A 58 26.57 15.25 6.85
CA ARG A 58 27.59 15.15 5.79
C ARG A 58 28.65 14.14 6.21
N ALA A 59 28.88 13.13 5.39
CA ALA A 59 29.80 12.02 5.66
C ALA A 59 31.26 12.42 5.88
N ASN A 60 31.65 13.68 5.68
CA ASN A 60 33.04 14.19 5.78
C ASN A 60 33.08 15.61 6.38
N SER A 61 32.17 16.00 7.27
CA SER A 61 32.17 17.35 7.83
C SER A 61 33.16 17.46 9.00
N THR A 62 34.06 18.42 8.94
CA THR A 62 34.90 18.91 10.06
C THR A 62 34.11 19.81 11.02
N GLU A 63 32.79 19.68 11.05
CA GLU A 63 31.90 20.51 11.88
C GLU A 63 31.96 20.03 13.33
N GLY A 64 31.86 20.99 14.24
CA GLY A 64 31.86 20.71 15.67
C GLY A 64 30.60 19.92 16.10
N PRO A 65 30.70 19.07 17.11
CA PRO A 65 29.57 18.27 17.58
C PRO A 65 28.48 19.12 18.23
N LEU A 66 27.25 18.60 18.29
CA LEU A 66 26.23 19.13 19.20
C LEU A 66 26.60 18.70 20.62
N ASP A 67 27.27 19.54 21.36
CA ASP A 67 27.83 19.26 22.67
C ASP A 67 27.24 20.14 23.79
N ASP A 68 27.71 19.91 25.02
CA ASP A 68 27.32 20.68 26.19
C ASP A 68 27.68 22.19 26.06
N SER A 69 28.66 22.55 25.24
CA SER A 69 29.03 23.95 25.01
C SER A 69 27.96 24.68 24.21
N LEU A 70 27.43 24.02 23.19
CA LEU A 70 26.30 24.51 22.39
C LEU A 70 25.01 24.55 23.22
N VAL A 71 24.74 23.52 24.04
CA VAL A 71 23.61 23.51 24.98
C VAL A 71 23.65 24.71 25.91
N LYS A 72 24.81 25.05 26.48
CA LYS A 72 24.99 26.23 27.34
C LYS A 72 24.74 27.55 26.58
N LYS A 73 25.25 27.68 25.35
CA LYS A 73 25.02 28.85 24.50
C LYS A 73 23.53 29.05 24.17
N ILE A 74 22.84 27.98 23.77
CA ILE A 74 21.40 28.03 23.48
C ILE A 74 20.58 28.30 24.75
N SER A 75 20.96 27.71 25.89
CA SER A 75 20.28 27.94 27.18
C SER A 75 20.40 29.38 27.69
N ALA A 76 21.42 30.11 27.26
CA ALA A 76 21.65 31.53 27.58
C ALA A 76 20.81 32.48 26.72
N LEU A 77 20.15 32.00 25.65
CA LEU A 77 19.30 32.84 24.80
C LEU A 77 18.06 33.30 25.56
N ASP A 78 17.64 34.54 25.32
CA ASP A 78 16.39 35.03 25.87
C ASP A 78 15.19 34.24 25.28
N GLY A 79 14.22 33.95 26.12
CA GLY A 79 13.05 33.15 25.75
C GLY A 79 13.25 31.65 25.87
N VAL A 80 14.44 31.09 26.13
CA VAL A 80 14.69 29.69 26.40
C VAL A 80 14.36 29.33 27.84
N ALA A 81 13.50 28.34 28.05
CA ALA A 81 13.19 27.78 29.37
C ALA A 81 14.15 26.64 29.73
N SER A 82 14.39 25.73 28.79
CA SER A 82 15.30 24.61 28.97
C SER A 82 15.78 24.05 27.63
N VAL A 83 16.95 23.41 27.63
CA VAL A 83 17.50 22.68 26.51
C VAL A 83 17.80 21.24 26.98
N ARG A 84 17.34 20.24 26.23
CA ARG A 84 17.63 18.82 26.47
C ARG A 84 18.28 18.24 25.25
N GLY A 85 19.38 17.53 25.43
CA GLY A 85 20.06 16.78 24.39
C GLY A 85 19.56 15.33 24.38
N ARG A 86 19.49 14.73 23.21
CA ARG A 86 19.26 13.31 23.00
C ARG A 86 20.53 12.69 22.48
N HIS A 87 21.04 11.70 23.22
CA HIS A 87 22.11 10.85 22.75
C HIS A 87 21.51 9.73 21.93
N TRP A 88 22.08 9.52 20.76
CA TRP A 88 21.79 8.38 19.92
C TRP A 88 23.10 7.87 19.31
N SER A 89 23.32 6.59 19.39
CA SER A 89 24.52 5.96 18.85
C SER A 89 24.16 4.59 18.33
N VAL A 90 24.81 4.15 17.29
CA VAL A 90 24.74 2.77 16.83
C VAL A 90 25.86 2.02 17.53
N LEU A 91 25.49 1.07 18.37
CA LEU A 91 26.39 0.11 18.96
C LEU A 91 26.24 -1.22 18.23
N VAL A 92 27.24 -2.05 18.39
CA VAL A 92 27.28 -3.40 17.84
C VAL A 92 27.23 -4.38 19.01
N LEU A 93 26.45 -5.43 18.86
CA LEU A 93 26.45 -6.52 19.83
C LEU A 93 27.83 -7.16 19.80
N ASP A 94 28.52 -7.16 20.96
CA ASP A 94 29.81 -7.82 21.09
C ASP A 94 29.61 -9.34 21.10
N LEU A 95 29.68 -9.93 19.95
CA LEU A 95 29.56 -11.34 19.72
C LEU A 95 30.88 -12.05 20.06
N PRO A 96 30.89 -13.36 20.34
CA PRO A 96 32.13 -14.14 20.45
C PRO A 96 33.06 -13.83 19.30
N LYS A 97 34.36 -13.81 19.55
CA LYS A 97 35.41 -13.37 18.61
C LYS A 97 35.27 -13.96 17.20
N GLN A 98 34.74 -15.18 17.13
CA GLN A 98 34.48 -15.90 15.88
C GLN A 98 33.25 -15.34 15.09
N LEU A 99 32.30 -14.72 15.76
CA LEU A 99 31.11 -14.12 15.16
C LEU A 99 31.27 -12.62 14.89
N ARG A 100 32.14 -11.95 15.68
CA ARG A 100 32.35 -10.51 15.64
C ARG A 100 32.76 -9.99 14.27
N ASN A 101 33.61 -10.75 13.59
CA ASN A 101 34.17 -10.39 12.29
C ASN A 101 33.29 -10.81 11.11
N ALA A 102 32.24 -11.59 11.37
CA ALA A 102 31.37 -12.12 10.34
C ALA A 102 30.08 -11.33 10.17
N THR A 103 29.61 -10.69 11.25
CA THR A 103 28.36 -9.90 11.20
C THR A 103 28.28 -8.91 12.35
N HIS A 104 27.70 -7.76 12.09
CA HIS A 104 27.43 -6.74 13.08
C HIS A 104 25.92 -6.65 13.29
N ILE A 105 25.44 -6.91 14.52
CA ILE A 105 24.05 -6.58 14.87
C ILE A 105 24.07 -5.16 15.41
N ALA A 106 23.66 -4.23 14.57
CA ALA A 106 23.51 -2.84 14.96
C ALA A 106 22.34 -2.70 15.94
N VAL A 107 22.57 -2.02 17.05
CA VAL A 107 21.54 -1.66 18.00
C VAL A 107 21.55 -0.14 18.22
N SER A 108 20.38 0.46 18.30
CA SER A 108 20.23 1.87 18.66
C SER A 108 20.42 2.02 20.15
N ALA A 109 21.45 2.71 20.60
CA ALA A 109 21.67 3.02 21.99
C ALA A 109 21.15 4.42 22.33
N GLN A 110 20.31 4.52 23.35
CA GLN A 110 19.65 5.74 23.77
C GLN A 110 19.72 5.92 25.27
N ASP A 111 19.71 7.16 25.74
CA ASP A 111 19.64 7.47 27.16
C ASP A 111 18.21 7.32 27.73
N VAL A 112 18.11 6.86 28.97
CA VAL A 112 16.80 6.65 29.64
C VAL A 112 15.95 7.92 29.74
N PRO A 113 16.51 9.12 29.98
CA PRO A 113 15.73 10.35 30.01
C PRO A 113 15.01 10.69 28.71
N THR A 114 15.45 10.13 27.57
CA THR A 114 14.78 10.30 26.28
C THR A 114 13.77 9.21 25.96
N LEU A 115 13.60 8.23 26.85
CA LEU A 115 12.51 7.28 26.71
C LEU A 115 11.20 8.05 26.52
N SER A 116 10.63 7.90 25.36
CA SER A 116 9.40 8.60 25.01
C SER A 116 8.26 8.13 25.94
N ARG A 117 7.33 9.02 26.21
CA ARG A 117 6.18 8.74 27.11
C ARG A 117 5.29 7.57 26.66
N PHE A 118 5.55 6.97 25.50
CA PHE A 118 4.83 5.79 24.97
C PHE A 118 5.63 4.50 25.04
N THR A 119 6.86 4.57 25.51
CA THR A 119 7.60 3.36 25.79
C THR A 119 6.93 2.66 26.95
N THR A 120 6.43 1.46 26.71
CA THR A 120 5.80 0.65 27.76
C THR A 120 6.76 -0.41 28.23
N LEU A 121 6.90 -0.52 29.54
CA LEU A 121 7.70 -1.57 30.16
C LEU A 121 6.93 -2.90 30.04
N SER A 122 7.49 -3.85 29.29
CA SER A 122 6.91 -5.18 29.10
C SER A 122 7.27 -6.12 30.27
N SER A 123 8.50 -6.02 30.78
CA SER A 123 8.95 -6.78 31.95
C SER A 123 10.14 -6.10 32.64
N GLY A 124 10.34 -6.37 33.93
CA GLY A 124 11.44 -5.82 34.71
C GLY A 124 11.26 -4.36 35.13
N ARG A 125 12.31 -3.56 35.08
CA ARG A 125 12.32 -2.12 35.41
C ARG A 125 13.23 -1.34 34.47
N LEU A 126 13.14 -0.01 34.50
CA LEU A 126 14.07 0.85 33.77
C LEU A 126 15.44 0.88 34.48
N PRO A 127 16.56 1.00 33.72
CA PRO A 127 17.89 1.14 34.28
C PRO A 127 18.04 2.47 35.04
N THR A 128 18.63 2.39 36.24
CA THR A 128 18.87 3.55 37.11
C THR A 128 20.34 3.72 37.49
N ALA A 129 21.17 2.72 37.23
CA ALA A 129 22.59 2.71 37.59
C ALA A 129 23.47 2.32 36.39
N SER A 130 24.75 2.62 36.48
CA SER A 130 25.75 2.07 35.57
C SER A 130 25.83 0.56 35.74
N GLY A 131 26.03 -0.17 34.65
CA GLY A 131 25.97 -1.63 34.60
C GLY A 131 24.58 -2.19 34.30
N GLU A 132 23.56 -1.34 34.08
CA GLU A 132 22.19 -1.75 33.78
C GLU A 132 21.74 -1.24 32.42
N VAL A 133 20.97 -2.08 31.70
CA VAL A 133 20.31 -1.68 30.44
C VAL A 133 18.88 -2.22 30.39
N ALA A 134 18.02 -1.52 29.64
CA ALA A 134 16.77 -2.09 29.14
C ALA A 134 16.90 -2.30 27.63
N ILE A 135 16.24 -3.34 27.12
CA ILE A 135 16.29 -3.69 25.69
C ILE A 135 14.90 -3.68 25.08
N SER A 136 14.80 -3.44 23.80
CA SER A 136 13.51 -3.53 23.08
C SER A 136 13.01 -4.98 23.04
N THR A 137 11.68 -5.14 22.97
CA THR A 137 11.03 -6.44 22.77
C THR A 137 11.58 -7.15 21.54
N MET A 138 11.80 -6.41 20.46
CA MET A 138 12.40 -6.91 19.21
C MET A 138 13.79 -7.53 19.44
N LEU A 139 14.68 -6.81 20.14
CA LEU A 139 16.03 -7.32 20.43
C LEU A 139 15.98 -8.53 21.38
N ALA A 140 15.06 -8.49 22.36
CA ALA A 140 14.86 -9.60 23.29
C ALA A 140 14.43 -10.89 22.58
N GLU A 141 13.48 -10.78 21.65
CA GLU A 141 12.96 -11.91 20.86
C GLU A 141 14.00 -12.44 19.87
N GLN A 142 14.66 -11.55 19.12
CA GLN A 142 15.67 -11.93 18.13
C GLN A 142 16.88 -12.63 18.75
N GLN A 143 17.31 -12.19 19.93
CA GLN A 143 18.50 -12.71 20.59
C GLN A 143 18.20 -13.69 21.73
N GLY A 144 16.92 -13.97 22.01
CA GLY A 144 16.50 -14.84 23.10
C GLY A 144 16.90 -14.31 24.49
N LEU A 145 16.96 -12.99 24.64
CA LEU A 145 17.38 -12.34 25.89
C LEU A 145 16.19 -12.14 26.84
N SER A 146 16.46 -12.29 28.12
CA SER A 146 15.50 -12.06 29.22
C SER A 146 16.11 -11.16 30.29
N VAL A 147 15.25 -10.64 31.17
CA VAL A 147 15.69 -9.89 32.34
C VAL A 147 16.63 -10.76 33.20
N GLY A 148 17.78 -10.20 33.56
CA GLY A 148 18.86 -10.88 34.26
C GLY A 148 20.01 -11.37 33.35
N ASN A 149 19.83 -11.42 32.04
CA ASN A 149 20.93 -11.74 31.13
C ASN A 149 21.94 -10.58 31.03
N THR A 150 23.16 -10.90 30.75
CA THR A 150 24.22 -9.93 30.45
C THR A 150 24.36 -9.77 28.96
N ILE A 151 24.44 -8.53 28.48
CA ILE A 151 24.62 -8.19 27.06
C ILE A 151 25.95 -7.45 26.90
N ARG A 152 26.77 -7.85 25.93
CA ARG A 152 27.99 -7.14 25.61
C ARG A 152 27.77 -6.27 24.40
N LEU A 153 28.14 -4.99 24.53
CA LEU A 153 27.98 -3.97 23.49
C LEU A 153 29.33 -3.26 23.29
N THR A 154 29.62 -2.96 22.05
CA THR A 154 30.82 -2.23 21.66
C THR A 154 30.51 -1.25 20.51
N THR A 155 31.42 -0.32 20.27
CA THR A 155 31.33 0.55 19.08
C THR A 155 31.85 -0.17 17.86
N ASN A 156 31.37 0.27 16.68
CA ASN A 156 31.81 -0.31 15.40
C ASN A 156 33.31 -0.14 15.13
N ASP A 157 33.95 0.84 15.79
CA ASP A 157 35.40 1.15 15.65
C ASP A 157 36.28 0.42 16.70
N ALA A 158 35.68 -0.36 17.59
CA ALA A 158 36.39 -1.03 18.68
C ALA A 158 37.33 -2.17 18.21
N ASP A 159 37.21 -2.64 16.97
CA ASP A 159 38.04 -3.71 16.41
C ASP A 159 39.49 -3.31 16.19
N ASP A 160 39.84 -2.02 16.15
CA ASP A 160 41.18 -1.53 15.96
C ASP A 160 41.86 -1.09 17.28
N ASN A 161 41.12 -1.06 18.39
CA ASN A 161 41.62 -0.55 19.65
C ASN A 161 41.46 -1.63 20.76
N ALA A 162 42.53 -2.30 21.13
CA ALA A 162 42.50 -3.28 22.21
C ALA A 162 42.05 -2.72 23.57
N ASP A 163 42.06 -1.41 23.72
CA ASP A 163 41.60 -0.63 24.89
C ASP A 163 40.16 -0.11 24.75
N ALA A 164 39.42 -0.54 23.72
CA ALA A 164 38.01 -0.10 23.58
C ALA A 164 37.19 -0.56 24.79
N PRO A 165 36.30 0.29 25.31
CA PRO A 165 35.53 -0.05 26.48
C PRO A 165 34.55 -1.20 26.17
N HIS A 166 34.82 -2.35 26.75
CA HIS A 166 33.94 -3.51 26.72
C HIS A 166 33.08 -3.49 27.98
N SER A 167 31.88 -3.00 27.87
CA SER A 167 30.91 -3.04 28.97
C SER A 167 29.96 -4.22 28.78
N ALA A 168 29.72 -4.93 29.85
CA ALA A 168 28.80 -6.06 29.90
C ALA A 168 27.64 -5.78 30.87
N PRO A 169 26.74 -4.84 30.54
CA PRO A 169 25.62 -4.50 31.39
C PRO A 169 24.60 -5.64 31.49
N THR A 170 23.88 -5.65 32.63
CA THR A 170 22.78 -6.59 32.86
C THR A 170 21.47 -6.01 32.33
N VAL A 171 20.69 -6.82 31.65
CA VAL A 171 19.34 -6.48 31.19
C VAL A 171 18.41 -6.46 32.42
N VAL A 172 17.96 -5.28 32.80
CA VAL A 172 17.04 -5.09 33.93
C VAL A 172 15.59 -4.87 33.51
N GLY A 173 15.34 -4.61 32.23
CA GLY A 173 14.01 -4.45 31.70
C GLY A 173 13.91 -4.75 30.21
N ILE A 174 12.70 -5.10 29.79
CA ILE A 174 12.32 -5.25 28.39
C ILE A 174 11.22 -4.25 28.10
N VAL A 175 11.39 -3.47 27.04
CA VAL A 175 10.60 -2.28 26.74
C VAL A 175 10.02 -2.40 25.34
N SER A 176 8.75 -2.08 25.18
CA SER A 176 8.14 -1.87 23.87
C SER A 176 8.34 -0.39 23.48
N PRO A 177 9.14 -0.08 22.44
CA PRO A 177 9.52 1.29 22.14
C PRO A 177 8.39 2.16 21.58
N GLY A 178 7.22 1.60 21.34
CA GLY A 178 6.13 2.36 20.73
C GLY A 178 6.47 2.84 19.32
N PRO A 179 5.82 3.90 18.81
CA PRO A 179 6.04 4.43 17.47
C PRO A 179 7.27 5.36 17.38
N ASP A 180 8.40 4.98 17.95
CA ASP A 180 9.66 5.74 17.78
C ASP A 180 10.31 5.30 16.45
N THR A 181 10.20 6.14 15.45
CA THR A 181 10.66 5.89 14.07
C THR A 181 12.18 5.73 13.94
N GLU A 182 12.94 6.20 14.90
CA GLU A 182 14.41 6.10 14.88
C GLU A 182 14.90 4.71 15.31
N VAL A 183 14.02 3.89 15.84
CA VAL A 183 14.29 2.53 16.32
C VAL A 183 13.59 1.47 15.46
N GLU A 184 12.78 1.91 14.48
CA GLU A 184 11.98 1.01 13.66
C GLU A 184 12.91 0.13 12.79
N GLY A 185 12.84 -1.19 12.99
CA GLY A 185 13.65 -2.17 12.26
C GLY A 185 15.03 -2.47 12.83
N ILE A 186 15.47 -1.77 13.90
CA ILE A 186 16.74 -2.01 14.60
C ILE A 186 16.44 -2.30 16.07
N GLY A 187 17.14 -3.25 16.67
CA GLY A 187 17.03 -3.47 18.12
C GLY A 187 17.47 -2.21 18.89
N ALA A 188 16.79 -1.90 20.00
CA ALA A 188 17.14 -0.76 20.83
C ALA A 188 17.65 -1.16 22.20
N VAL A 189 18.61 -0.40 22.70
CA VAL A 189 19.17 -0.50 24.06
C VAL A 189 19.03 0.85 24.74
N TYR A 190 18.48 0.86 25.93
CA TYR A 190 18.29 2.04 26.76
C TYR A 190 19.17 1.95 27.99
N ALA A 191 19.95 2.98 28.26
CA ALA A 191 20.88 3.01 29.37
C ALA A 191 20.96 4.42 29.98
N THR A 192 21.59 4.55 31.13
CA THR A 192 21.95 5.87 31.67
C THR A 192 23.06 6.47 30.79
N THR A 193 23.19 7.79 30.75
CA THR A 193 24.22 8.48 29.98
C THR A 193 25.62 8.01 30.35
N ASP A 194 25.87 7.72 31.65
CA ASP A 194 27.15 7.20 32.12
C ASP A 194 27.40 5.77 31.61
N GLN A 195 26.35 4.94 31.52
CA GLN A 195 26.47 3.60 30.96
C GLN A 195 26.68 3.67 29.45
N LEU A 196 26.03 4.59 28.72
CA LEU A 196 26.31 4.82 27.29
C LEU A 196 27.78 5.18 27.05
N LYS A 197 28.33 6.07 27.85
CA LYS A 197 29.77 6.42 27.82
C LYS A 197 30.66 5.20 28.11
N ALA A 198 30.29 4.38 29.09
CA ALA A 198 31.02 3.18 29.44
C ALA A 198 30.96 2.10 28.33
N MET A 199 29.97 2.12 27.46
CA MET A 199 29.86 1.28 26.27
C MET A 199 30.56 1.89 25.04
N GLY A 200 31.20 3.06 25.18
CA GLY A 200 31.86 3.76 24.07
C GLY A 200 30.92 4.48 23.11
N ALA A 201 29.66 4.64 23.46
CA ALA A 201 28.72 5.39 22.65
C ALA A 201 29.19 6.85 22.44
N ASN A 202 28.89 7.40 21.27
CA ASN A 202 29.19 8.80 21.00
C ASN A 202 28.50 9.71 22.06
N THR A 203 29.25 10.61 22.64
CA THR A 203 28.80 11.52 23.68
C THR A 203 28.26 12.84 23.14
N SER A 204 28.31 13.07 21.82
CA SER A 204 27.62 14.18 21.19
C SER A 204 26.10 13.94 21.18
N TYR A 205 25.36 15.02 21.16
CA TYR A 205 23.93 14.93 21.00
C TYR A 205 23.59 14.77 19.51
N HIS A 206 22.69 13.85 19.21
CA HIS A 206 22.11 13.71 17.88
C HIS A 206 21.05 14.79 17.62
N GLN A 207 20.32 15.16 18.68
CA GLN A 207 19.28 16.17 18.63
C GLN A 207 19.26 16.99 19.91
N LEU A 208 18.92 18.30 19.78
CA LEU A 208 18.64 19.17 20.92
C LEU A 208 17.18 19.62 20.87
N TYR A 209 16.50 19.49 21.98
CA TYR A 209 15.12 19.90 22.17
C TYR A 209 15.11 21.19 23.03
N VAL A 210 14.71 22.31 22.44
CA VAL A 210 14.66 23.62 23.07
C VAL A 210 13.22 23.94 23.44
N THR A 211 12.95 24.14 24.73
CA THR A 211 11.64 24.55 25.25
C THR A 211 11.63 26.06 25.46
N ALA A 212 10.62 26.73 24.91
CA ALA A 212 10.45 28.17 25.07
C ALA A 212 9.79 28.52 26.41
N LYS A 213 10.08 29.73 26.95
CA LYS A 213 9.31 30.32 28.04
C LYS A 213 7.89 30.65 27.57
N PRO A 214 6.88 30.62 28.46
CA PRO A 214 5.53 31.02 28.08
C PRO A 214 5.49 32.45 27.51
N GLY A 215 4.84 32.64 26.38
CA GLY A 215 4.69 33.93 25.71
C GLY A 215 5.84 34.33 24.76
N THR A 216 6.86 33.50 24.58
CA THR A 216 7.96 33.78 23.64
C THR A 216 7.47 33.55 22.20
N ASP A 217 7.84 34.40 21.27
CA ASP A 217 7.62 34.23 19.85
C ASP A 217 8.53 33.09 19.32
N THR A 218 7.89 32.00 18.90
CA THR A 218 8.56 30.78 18.43
C THR A 218 9.40 31.04 17.17
N ALA A 219 8.96 31.94 16.28
CA ALA A 219 9.67 32.21 15.04
C ALA A 219 10.99 32.99 15.33
N ALA A 220 10.93 34.01 16.21
CA ALA A 220 12.09 34.72 16.65
C ALA A 220 13.07 33.82 17.40
N LEU A 221 12.56 32.95 18.27
CA LEU A 221 13.38 31.96 18.98
C LEU A 221 14.05 30.97 18.02
N THR A 222 13.32 30.45 17.03
CA THR A 222 13.90 29.55 16.03
C THR A 222 15.07 30.19 15.30
N SER A 223 14.91 31.44 14.85
CA SER A 223 15.98 32.18 14.19
C SER A 223 17.20 32.44 15.09
N ALA A 224 16.99 32.72 16.36
CA ALA A 224 18.09 32.93 17.32
C ALA A 224 18.86 31.62 17.61
N VAL A 225 18.13 30.52 17.75
CA VAL A 225 18.71 29.17 17.92
C VAL A 225 19.48 28.75 16.65
N GLU A 226 18.92 29.03 15.46
CA GLU A 226 19.56 28.74 14.19
C GLU A 226 20.88 29.48 14.04
N GLN A 227 20.92 30.80 14.28
CA GLN A 227 22.15 31.61 14.24
C GLN A 227 23.20 31.06 15.20
N THR A 228 22.80 30.71 16.42
CA THR A 228 23.73 30.21 17.46
C THR A 228 24.26 28.81 17.06
N THR A 229 23.43 27.98 16.48
CA THR A 229 23.81 26.63 16.05
C THR A 229 24.69 26.68 14.81
N HIS A 230 24.33 27.45 13.79
CA HIS A 230 25.09 27.57 12.56
C HIS A 230 26.50 28.17 12.75
N ALA A 231 26.74 28.90 13.83
CA ALA A 231 28.09 29.33 14.21
C ALA A 231 29.02 28.17 14.59
N VAL A 232 28.47 26.98 14.92
CA VAL A 232 29.21 25.76 15.30
C VAL A 232 29.03 24.65 14.26
N GLN A 233 27.81 24.49 13.79
CA GLN A 233 27.41 23.51 12.76
C GLN A 233 26.60 24.21 11.67
N PRO A 234 27.20 24.70 10.58
CA PRO A 234 26.50 25.39 9.50
C PRO A 234 25.42 24.57 8.78
N HIS A 235 25.54 23.24 8.82
CA HIS A 235 24.60 22.34 8.16
C HIS A 235 23.58 21.70 9.10
N ALA A 236 23.57 22.05 10.38
CA ALA A 236 22.57 21.60 11.33
C ALA A 236 21.17 22.05 10.88
N LEU A 237 20.20 21.17 11.02
CA LEU A 237 18.82 21.47 10.69
C LEU A 237 18.11 21.99 11.94
N VAL A 238 17.71 23.26 11.92
CA VAL A 238 16.95 23.88 13.01
C VAL A 238 15.53 24.12 12.55
N GLN A 239 14.56 23.54 13.24
CA GLN A 239 13.16 23.59 12.84
C GLN A 239 12.24 23.85 14.03
N ASP A 240 11.14 24.53 13.75
CA ASP A 240 10.05 24.66 14.71
C ASP A 240 9.31 23.33 14.93
N ARG A 241 8.63 23.24 16.05
CA ARG A 241 7.89 22.03 16.48
C ARG A 241 6.95 21.48 15.41
N ASP A 242 6.13 22.36 14.81
CA ASP A 242 5.07 21.95 13.90
C ASP A 242 5.64 21.41 12.58
N THR A 243 6.73 21.99 12.11
CA THR A 243 7.48 21.51 10.95
C THR A 243 8.08 20.12 11.21
N VAL A 244 8.69 19.90 12.38
CA VAL A 244 9.25 18.58 12.73
C VAL A 244 8.16 17.53 12.86
N ILE A 245 7.02 17.87 13.49
CA ILE A 245 5.88 16.95 13.62
C ILE A 245 5.33 16.57 12.24
N SER A 246 5.17 17.55 11.32
CA SER A 246 4.67 17.27 9.97
C SER A 246 5.63 16.39 9.18
N GLN A 247 6.93 16.70 9.18
CA GLN A 247 7.94 15.89 8.49
C GLN A 247 8.05 14.47 9.05
N ARG A 248 8.05 14.31 10.39
CA ARG A 248 8.08 12.97 11.00
C ARG A 248 6.82 12.18 10.69
N SER A 249 5.65 12.82 10.68
CA SER A 249 4.39 12.16 10.33
C SER A 249 4.32 11.78 8.85
N GLU A 250 4.96 12.54 7.96
CA GLU A 250 5.04 12.23 6.52
C GLU A 250 6.03 11.11 6.21
N ASN A 251 7.12 11.02 6.96
CA ASN A 251 8.15 10.00 6.76
C ASN A 251 7.74 8.59 7.27
N GLN A 252 6.65 8.48 8.03
CA GLN A 252 6.09 7.18 8.43
C GLN A 252 5.42 6.48 7.24
N GLN A 253 6.16 5.60 6.56
CA GLN A 253 5.78 4.99 5.28
C GLN A 253 4.46 4.21 5.30
N GLY A 254 4.15 3.48 6.38
CA GLY A 254 2.95 2.63 6.44
C GLY A 254 1.63 3.39 6.35
N GLY A 255 1.51 4.50 7.04
CA GLY A 255 0.28 5.27 7.07
C GLY A 255 0.08 6.21 5.89
N THR A 256 1.16 6.72 5.30
CA THR A 256 1.09 7.49 4.05
C THR A 256 0.58 6.61 2.91
N MET A 257 0.97 5.35 2.85
CA MET A 257 0.48 4.39 1.85
C MET A 257 -1.02 4.13 2.00
N ILE A 258 -1.52 3.89 3.22
CA ILE A 258 -2.95 3.71 3.48
C ILE A 258 -3.74 4.97 3.08
N ALA A 259 -3.27 6.15 3.49
CA ALA A 259 -3.92 7.41 3.15
C ALA A 259 -3.93 7.66 1.63
N ALA A 260 -2.84 7.37 0.92
CA ALA A 260 -2.75 7.49 -0.53
C ALA A 260 -3.77 6.58 -1.23
N ILE A 261 -3.87 5.32 -0.82
CA ILE A 261 -4.82 4.36 -1.39
C ILE A 261 -6.27 4.80 -1.13
N LEU A 262 -6.59 5.24 0.09
CA LEU A 262 -7.93 5.75 0.40
C LEU A 262 -8.26 7.02 -0.39
N ASN A 263 -7.30 7.91 -0.62
CA ASN A 263 -7.47 9.10 -1.46
C ASN A 263 -7.73 8.75 -2.93
N ILE A 264 -7.19 7.63 -3.44
CA ILE A 264 -7.49 7.13 -4.79
C ILE A 264 -8.87 6.47 -4.83
N LEU A 265 -9.26 5.72 -3.81
CA LEU A 265 -10.53 5.00 -3.77
C LEU A 265 -11.74 5.95 -3.58
N ALA A 266 -11.61 7.04 -2.85
CA ALA A 266 -12.72 7.95 -2.57
C ALA A 266 -13.35 8.57 -3.85
N PRO A 267 -12.59 9.14 -4.81
CA PRO A 267 -13.13 9.61 -6.10
C PRO A 267 -13.79 8.51 -6.92
N VAL A 268 -13.26 7.29 -6.84
CA VAL A 268 -13.82 6.13 -7.54
C VAL A 268 -15.19 5.77 -6.98
N CYS A 269 -15.30 5.68 -5.66
CA CYS A 269 -16.57 5.46 -4.99
C CYS A 269 -17.59 6.55 -5.34
N ALA A 270 -17.15 7.81 -5.38
CA ALA A 270 -17.98 8.93 -5.81
C ALA A 270 -18.44 8.77 -7.27
N MET A 271 -17.57 8.34 -8.17
CA MET A 271 -17.91 8.11 -9.58
C MET A 271 -18.94 6.98 -9.74
N VAL A 272 -18.77 5.86 -9.05
CA VAL A 272 -19.76 4.77 -9.01
C VAL A 272 -21.10 5.28 -8.47
N ALA A 273 -21.06 6.06 -7.39
CA ALA A 273 -22.25 6.68 -6.82
C ALA A 273 -22.99 7.58 -7.83
N ILE A 274 -22.27 8.47 -8.53
CA ILE A 274 -22.84 9.34 -9.57
C ILE A 274 -23.58 8.52 -10.63
N ILE A 275 -22.98 7.43 -11.11
CA ILE A 275 -23.59 6.58 -12.14
C ILE A 275 -24.88 5.92 -11.60
N VAL A 276 -24.83 5.33 -10.40
CA VAL A 276 -25.99 4.64 -9.80
C VAL A 276 -27.11 5.63 -9.46
N ILE A 277 -26.80 6.77 -8.87
CA ILE A 277 -27.76 7.80 -8.54
C ILE A 277 -28.41 8.39 -9.81
N ALA A 278 -27.57 8.70 -10.83
CA ALA A 278 -28.06 9.23 -12.10
C ALA A 278 -29.00 8.25 -12.82
N THR A 279 -28.70 6.97 -12.80
CA THR A 279 -29.56 5.92 -13.39
C THR A 279 -30.85 5.75 -12.60
N THR A 280 -30.78 5.76 -11.26
CA THR A 280 -31.95 5.66 -10.39
C THR A 280 -32.91 6.86 -10.56
N PHE A 281 -32.38 8.08 -10.60
CA PHE A 281 -33.19 9.26 -10.87
C PHE A 281 -33.72 9.31 -12.31
N SER A 282 -32.97 8.82 -13.29
CA SER A 282 -33.44 8.72 -14.67
C SER A 282 -34.65 7.79 -14.78
N THR A 283 -34.63 6.68 -14.03
CA THR A 283 -35.75 5.72 -13.98
C THR A 283 -36.96 6.31 -13.22
N LEU A 284 -36.72 7.06 -12.13
CA LEU A 284 -37.76 7.76 -11.39
C LEU A 284 -38.49 8.79 -12.28
N VAL A 285 -37.72 9.62 -13.01
CA VAL A 285 -38.23 10.60 -13.95
C VAL A 285 -39.02 9.93 -15.09
N ALA A 286 -38.51 8.82 -15.63
CA ALA A 286 -39.17 8.07 -16.68
C ALA A 286 -40.54 7.54 -16.24
N ARG A 287 -40.66 7.02 -15.00
CA ARG A 287 -41.95 6.58 -14.42
C ARG A 287 -42.94 7.70 -14.20
N GLN A 288 -42.43 8.92 -13.98
CA GLN A 288 -43.29 10.11 -13.74
C GLN A 288 -43.55 10.94 -15.00
N THR A 289 -43.15 10.45 -16.18
CA THR A 289 -43.28 11.23 -17.45
C THR A 289 -44.69 11.67 -17.71
N ARG A 290 -45.69 10.81 -17.49
CA ARG A 290 -47.12 11.15 -17.66
C ARG A 290 -47.57 12.25 -16.69
N THR A 291 -47.18 12.13 -15.41
CA THR A 291 -47.51 13.15 -14.37
C THR A 291 -46.87 14.49 -14.69
N VAL A 292 -45.61 14.50 -15.12
CA VAL A 292 -44.87 15.70 -15.55
C VAL A 292 -45.54 16.30 -16.81
N GLY A 293 -45.95 15.46 -17.75
CA GLY A 293 -46.70 15.90 -18.94
C GLY A 293 -47.99 16.60 -18.59
N LEU A 294 -48.83 15.98 -17.73
CA LEU A 294 -50.08 16.56 -17.24
C LEU A 294 -49.86 17.89 -16.52
N MET A 295 -48.90 17.97 -15.61
CA MET A 295 -48.56 19.22 -14.92
C MET A 295 -48.18 20.34 -15.91
N ARG A 296 -47.44 20.00 -16.97
CA ARG A 296 -47.08 20.98 -18.01
C ARG A 296 -48.26 21.41 -18.87
N CYS A 297 -49.24 20.56 -19.09
CA CYS A 297 -50.50 20.95 -19.76
C CYS A 297 -51.33 21.94 -18.92
N ILE A 298 -51.24 21.87 -17.59
CA ILE A 298 -51.92 22.79 -16.63
C ILE A 298 -51.06 24.07 -16.43
N GLY A 299 -49.94 24.27 -17.17
CA GLY A 299 -49.16 25.50 -17.15
C GLY A 299 -47.88 25.51 -16.34
N THR A 300 -47.41 24.36 -15.83
CA THR A 300 -46.15 24.30 -15.09
C THR A 300 -44.93 24.57 -15.99
N THR A 301 -44.09 25.51 -15.61
CA THR A 301 -42.92 25.91 -16.39
C THR A 301 -41.78 24.88 -16.32
N ARG A 302 -40.90 24.89 -17.33
CA ARG A 302 -39.68 24.03 -17.34
C ARG A 302 -38.79 24.21 -16.10
N ARG A 303 -38.66 25.46 -15.60
CA ARG A 303 -37.91 25.78 -14.39
C ARG A 303 -38.50 25.13 -13.14
N GLN A 304 -39.81 25.18 -13.00
CA GLN A 304 -40.52 24.59 -11.86
C GLN A 304 -40.33 23.06 -11.83
N VAL A 305 -40.42 22.38 -12.99
CA VAL A 305 -40.15 20.93 -13.08
C VAL A 305 -38.70 20.62 -12.71
N MET A 306 -37.73 21.40 -13.21
CA MET A 306 -36.33 21.23 -12.90
C MET A 306 -36.07 21.41 -11.41
N LEU A 307 -36.57 22.47 -10.81
CA LEU A 307 -36.43 22.75 -9.38
C LEU A 307 -37.08 21.67 -8.50
N ALA A 308 -38.25 21.14 -8.92
CA ALA A 308 -38.89 20.05 -8.19
C ALA A 308 -38.02 18.79 -8.15
N VAL A 309 -37.40 18.39 -9.28
CA VAL A 309 -36.48 17.23 -9.35
C VAL A 309 -35.20 17.49 -8.55
N LEU A 310 -34.63 18.70 -8.66
CA LEU A 310 -33.43 19.08 -7.91
C LEU A 310 -33.68 19.12 -6.40
N ARG A 311 -34.88 19.65 -5.97
CA ARG A 311 -35.28 19.64 -4.55
C ARG A 311 -35.43 18.23 -4.01
N THR A 312 -36.00 17.31 -4.79
CA THR A 312 -36.07 15.89 -4.41
C THR A 312 -34.63 15.29 -4.30
N GLY A 313 -33.78 15.63 -5.27
CA GLY A 313 -32.35 15.22 -5.23
C GLY A 313 -31.59 15.77 -4.01
N LEU A 314 -31.84 17.05 -3.65
CA LEU A 314 -31.25 17.68 -2.48
C LEU A 314 -31.69 17.00 -1.17
N ILE A 315 -33.00 16.78 -1.00
CA ILE A 315 -33.52 16.12 0.21
C ILE A 315 -33.01 14.68 0.31
N THR A 316 -33.07 13.92 -0.80
CA THR A 316 -32.57 12.55 -0.82
C THR A 316 -31.05 12.51 -0.61
N GLY A 317 -30.33 13.48 -1.20
CA GLY A 317 -28.88 13.65 -1.03
C GLY A 317 -28.52 13.94 0.43
N LEU A 318 -29.18 14.90 1.06
CA LEU A 318 -28.92 15.28 2.44
C LEU A 318 -29.25 14.14 3.42
N LEU A 319 -30.47 13.59 3.33
CA LEU A 319 -30.89 12.49 4.20
C LEU A 319 -30.01 11.23 4.01
N GLY A 320 -29.71 10.87 2.76
CA GLY A 320 -28.85 9.72 2.44
C GLY A 320 -27.43 9.95 2.92
N SER A 321 -26.88 11.17 2.75
CA SER A 321 -25.53 11.48 3.21
C SER A 321 -25.44 11.48 4.74
N VAL A 322 -26.42 11.98 5.47
CA VAL A 322 -26.44 11.93 6.94
C VAL A 322 -26.50 10.47 7.42
N LEU A 323 -27.44 9.67 6.89
CA LEU A 323 -27.56 8.26 7.24
C LEU A 323 -26.30 7.45 6.87
N GLY A 324 -25.72 7.75 5.70
CA GLY A 324 -24.49 7.11 5.26
C GLY A 324 -23.31 7.50 6.14
N THR A 325 -23.15 8.78 6.44
CA THR A 325 -22.07 9.26 7.31
C THR A 325 -22.15 8.62 8.69
N THR A 326 -23.32 8.54 9.30
CA THR A 326 -23.46 7.88 10.61
C THR A 326 -23.16 6.38 10.55
N ALA A 327 -23.62 5.68 9.50
CA ALA A 327 -23.32 4.27 9.31
C ALA A 327 -21.83 4.02 9.05
N GLY A 328 -21.21 4.83 8.17
CA GLY A 328 -19.78 4.72 7.86
C GLY A 328 -18.89 5.02 9.06
N THR A 329 -19.26 6.01 9.86
CA THR A 329 -18.58 6.31 11.13
C THR A 329 -18.69 5.14 12.10
N GLY A 330 -19.88 4.54 12.26
CA GLY A 330 -20.07 3.38 13.10
C GLY A 330 -19.26 2.17 12.66
N ILE A 331 -19.18 1.91 11.37
CA ILE A 331 -18.37 0.82 10.79
C ILE A 331 -16.88 1.10 11.03
N ALA A 332 -16.40 2.32 10.75
CA ALA A 332 -15.00 2.68 10.98
C ALA A 332 -14.61 2.54 12.46
N ALA A 333 -15.46 3.02 13.37
CA ALA A 333 -15.24 2.88 14.80
C ALA A 333 -15.20 1.41 15.24
N ALA A 334 -16.10 0.57 14.74
CA ALA A 334 -16.11 -0.86 15.04
C ALA A 334 -14.86 -1.58 14.51
N VAL A 335 -14.40 -1.21 13.30
CA VAL A 335 -13.20 -1.77 12.69
C VAL A 335 -11.95 -1.38 13.47
N ILE A 336 -11.80 -0.11 13.84
CA ILE A 336 -10.65 0.37 14.63
C ILE A 336 -10.67 -0.24 16.05
N SER A 337 -11.83 -0.28 16.70
CA SER A 337 -11.96 -0.84 18.06
C SER A 337 -11.71 -2.34 18.13
N SER A 338 -11.83 -3.07 17.02
CA SER A 338 -11.50 -4.50 16.96
C SER A 338 -10.01 -4.80 17.16
N GLY A 339 -9.12 -3.81 16.96
CA GLY A 339 -7.67 -3.94 17.12
C GLY A 339 -6.98 -4.81 16.05
N HIS A 340 -7.75 -5.36 15.09
CA HIS A 340 -7.21 -6.25 14.06
C HIS A 340 -6.87 -5.51 12.75
N PHE A 341 -7.14 -4.22 12.70
CA PHE A 341 -7.08 -3.46 11.46
C PHE A 341 -5.93 -2.44 11.47
N ALA A 342 -4.92 -2.70 10.63
CA ALA A 342 -3.84 -1.76 10.29
C ALA A 342 -3.07 -1.17 11.50
N ASP A 343 -2.98 -1.91 12.62
CA ASP A 343 -2.35 -1.47 13.87
C ASP A 343 -2.93 -0.16 14.45
N LEU A 344 -4.11 0.26 13.96
CA LEU A 344 -4.82 1.40 14.50
C LEU A 344 -5.36 1.08 15.89
N LYS A 345 -4.90 1.81 16.89
CA LYS A 345 -5.37 1.65 18.27
C LYS A 345 -6.66 2.42 18.48
N ALA A 346 -7.55 1.86 19.29
CA ALA A 346 -8.84 2.47 19.63
C ALA A 346 -8.68 3.87 20.23
N ASP A 347 -7.59 4.12 20.97
CA ASP A 347 -7.29 5.40 21.61
C ASP A 347 -7.01 6.54 20.59
N HIS A 348 -6.73 6.19 19.34
CA HIS A 348 -6.48 7.14 18.27
C HIS A 348 -7.67 7.32 17.32
N LEU A 349 -8.85 6.75 17.68
CA LEU A 349 -10.06 6.97 16.90
C LEU A 349 -10.42 8.46 16.89
N THR A 350 -10.27 9.09 15.74
CA THR A 350 -10.54 10.52 15.56
C THR A 350 -11.74 10.71 14.67
N ILE A 351 -12.79 11.30 15.22
CA ILE A 351 -14.01 11.68 14.51
C ILE A 351 -14.03 13.20 14.41
N SER A 352 -13.48 13.73 13.32
CA SER A 352 -13.43 15.16 13.07
C SER A 352 -14.82 15.68 12.61
N PRO A 353 -15.39 16.72 13.27
CA PRO A 353 -16.60 17.36 12.79
C PRO A 353 -16.47 17.91 11.36
N ALA A 354 -15.27 18.34 10.99
CA ALA A 354 -14.97 18.83 9.64
C ALA A 354 -15.09 17.71 8.60
N SER A 355 -14.54 16.52 8.87
CA SER A 355 -14.64 15.36 7.99
C SER A 355 -16.08 14.87 7.84
N LEU A 356 -16.88 14.90 8.92
CA LEU A 356 -18.31 14.58 8.86
C LEU A 356 -19.06 15.60 7.99
N ALA A 357 -18.86 16.90 8.23
CA ALA A 357 -19.48 17.96 7.44
C ALA A 357 -19.08 17.88 5.95
N LEU A 358 -17.79 17.64 5.68
CA LEU A 358 -17.27 17.46 4.32
C LEU A 358 -17.88 16.24 3.64
N THR A 359 -18.03 15.12 4.34
CA THR A 359 -18.69 13.92 3.79
C THR A 359 -20.14 14.18 3.41
N ILE A 360 -20.90 14.85 4.30
CA ILE A 360 -22.30 15.21 4.03
C ILE A 360 -22.38 16.18 2.85
N ALA A 361 -21.50 17.18 2.78
CA ALA A 361 -21.44 18.13 1.69
C ALA A 361 -21.10 17.46 0.35
N LEU A 362 -20.04 16.61 0.33
CA LEU A 362 -19.64 15.87 -0.86
C LEU A 362 -20.72 14.89 -1.31
N GLY A 363 -21.32 14.11 -0.42
CA GLY A 363 -22.39 13.18 -0.78
C GLY A 363 -23.62 13.89 -1.33
N THR A 364 -23.96 15.04 -0.77
CA THR A 364 -25.06 15.90 -1.27
C THR A 364 -24.70 16.49 -2.64
N LEU A 365 -23.49 17.01 -2.81
CA LEU A 365 -22.99 17.56 -4.08
C LEU A 365 -22.95 16.51 -5.19
N VAL A 366 -22.40 15.33 -4.91
CA VAL A 366 -22.37 14.17 -5.81
C VAL A 366 -23.79 13.82 -6.26
N THR A 367 -24.74 13.81 -5.32
CA THR A 367 -26.15 13.54 -5.63
C THR A 367 -26.73 14.63 -6.54
N LEU A 368 -26.49 15.90 -6.28
CA LEU A 368 -26.96 17.01 -7.12
C LEU A 368 -26.37 16.94 -8.53
N ILE A 369 -25.09 16.65 -8.67
CA ILE A 369 -24.43 16.46 -9.98
C ILE A 369 -25.08 15.30 -10.73
N ALA A 370 -25.28 14.16 -10.06
CA ALA A 370 -25.89 12.97 -10.64
C ALA A 370 -27.33 13.23 -11.12
N VAL A 371 -28.11 14.03 -10.38
CA VAL A 371 -29.52 14.36 -10.69
C VAL A 371 -29.67 15.42 -11.78
N LEU A 372 -28.63 16.22 -12.04
CA LEU A 372 -28.68 17.33 -12.99
C LEU A 372 -29.03 16.88 -14.43
N ARG A 373 -28.43 15.78 -14.90
CA ARG A 373 -28.70 15.20 -16.23
C ARG A 373 -30.13 14.66 -16.36
N PRO A 374 -30.66 13.85 -15.43
CA PRO A 374 -32.07 13.44 -15.38
C PRO A 374 -33.02 14.62 -15.29
N ALA A 375 -32.74 15.63 -14.47
CA ALA A 375 -33.56 16.82 -14.33
C ALA A 375 -33.67 17.61 -15.65
N ARG A 376 -32.56 17.83 -16.35
CA ARG A 376 -32.54 18.43 -17.68
C ARG A 376 -33.33 17.61 -18.71
N LYS A 377 -33.26 16.28 -18.64
CA LYS A 377 -34.04 15.40 -19.53
C LYS A 377 -35.52 15.51 -19.26
N ALA A 378 -35.93 15.55 -18.00
CA ALA A 378 -37.33 15.75 -17.60
C ALA A 378 -37.96 17.04 -18.19
N THR A 379 -37.21 18.14 -18.25
CA THR A 379 -37.67 19.43 -18.77
C THR A 379 -37.85 19.45 -20.29
N ARG A 380 -37.22 18.53 -21.03
CA ARG A 380 -37.29 18.47 -22.50
C ARG A 380 -38.42 17.60 -23.03
N ILE A 381 -39.16 16.88 -22.16
CA ILE A 381 -40.27 16.04 -22.56
C ILE A 381 -41.44 16.94 -23.07
N SER A 382 -41.88 16.70 -24.32
CA SER A 382 -43.06 17.39 -24.88
C SER A 382 -44.34 16.91 -24.17
N PRO A 383 -45.27 17.82 -23.78
CA PRO A 383 -46.56 17.43 -23.20
C PRO A 383 -47.34 16.44 -24.07
N LEU A 384 -47.33 16.68 -25.40
CA LEU A 384 -48.03 15.83 -26.37
C LEU A 384 -47.46 14.39 -26.40
N VAL A 385 -46.16 14.27 -26.43
CA VAL A 385 -45.48 12.98 -26.40
C VAL A 385 -45.68 12.22 -25.07
N ALA A 386 -45.78 12.95 -23.95
CA ALA A 386 -46.09 12.39 -22.64
C ALA A 386 -47.51 11.80 -22.53
N LEU A 387 -48.46 12.34 -23.31
CA LEU A 387 -49.84 11.89 -23.31
C LEU A 387 -50.10 10.79 -24.37
N THR A 388 -49.47 10.88 -25.53
CA THR A 388 -49.68 9.92 -26.64
C THR A 388 -48.82 8.65 -26.57
N GLY A 389 -47.83 8.58 -25.63
CA GLY A 389 -46.97 7.42 -25.47
C GLY A 389 -46.01 7.16 -26.65
N GLN A 390 -46.03 8.00 -27.69
CA GLN A 390 -45.20 7.83 -28.87
C GLN A 390 -43.77 8.30 -28.60
N VAL A 391 -42.84 7.36 -28.63
CA VAL A 391 -41.43 7.63 -28.43
C VAL A 391 -40.86 8.28 -29.71
N ALA A 392 -40.40 9.52 -29.62
CA ALA A 392 -39.71 10.23 -30.69
C ALA A 392 -38.48 9.42 -31.24
N SER A 393 -38.40 9.45 -32.55
CA SER A 393 -37.58 8.61 -33.42
C SER A 393 -36.11 8.40 -33.06
N VAL A 394 -35.65 7.15 -33.18
CA VAL A 394 -34.37 6.55 -32.94
C VAL A 394 -33.19 7.15 -33.75
N LYS A 395 -33.48 7.94 -34.81
CA LYS A 395 -32.42 8.38 -35.74
C LYS A 395 -31.40 9.40 -35.21
N GLN A 396 -31.76 10.24 -34.25
CA GLN A 396 -30.84 11.23 -33.68
C GLN A 396 -29.84 10.64 -32.64
N ALA A 397 -30.19 9.52 -32.01
CA ALA A 397 -29.36 8.86 -31.03
C ALA A 397 -28.06 8.24 -31.62
N GLY A 398 -28.09 7.86 -32.91
CA GLY A 398 -26.95 7.18 -33.54
C GLY A 398 -25.77 8.12 -33.83
N ARG A 399 -26.01 9.37 -34.23
CA ARG A 399 -24.97 10.36 -34.54
C ARG A 399 -24.28 10.84 -33.25
N ALA A 400 -25.02 11.17 -32.20
CA ALA A 400 -24.46 11.58 -30.91
C ALA A 400 -23.60 10.47 -30.28
N ARG A 401 -24.00 9.20 -30.42
CA ARG A 401 -23.26 8.06 -29.92
C ARG A 401 -21.95 7.84 -30.66
N ARG A 402 -21.89 8.06 -31.97
CA ARG A 402 -20.64 7.98 -32.76
C ARG A 402 -19.66 9.06 -32.31
N TRP A 403 -20.15 10.30 -32.08
CA TRP A 403 -19.33 11.40 -31.59
C TRP A 403 -18.79 11.16 -30.18
N THR A 404 -19.61 10.62 -29.24
CA THR A 404 -19.11 10.27 -27.90
C THR A 404 -18.13 9.11 -27.92
N ALA A 405 -18.31 8.14 -28.83
CA ALA A 405 -17.35 7.06 -29.04
C ALA A 405 -16.02 7.58 -29.58
N ALA A 406 -16.06 8.42 -30.60
CA ALA A 406 -14.85 9.02 -31.16
C ALA A 406 -14.12 9.89 -30.14
N ALA A 407 -14.85 10.72 -29.38
CA ALA A 407 -14.28 11.50 -28.29
C ALA A 407 -13.67 10.60 -27.21
N GLY A 408 -14.34 9.50 -26.85
CA GLY A 408 -13.81 8.52 -25.88
C GLY A 408 -12.48 7.88 -26.34
N VAL A 409 -12.40 7.49 -27.62
CA VAL A 409 -11.17 6.92 -28.20
C VAL A 409 -10.04 7.96 -28.23
N VAL A 410 -10.35 9.21 -28.64
CA VAL A 410 -9.35 10.29 -28.69
C VAL A 410 -8.82 10.60 -27.30
N VAL A 411 -9.72 10.73 -26.31
CA VAL A 411 -9.32 10.99 -24.91
C VAL A 411 -8.50 9.82 -24.34
N ALA A 412 -8.94 8.57 -24.58
CA ALA A 412 -8.17 7.41 -24.12
C ALA A 412 -6.80 7.30 -24.80
N GLY A 413 -6.73 7.61 -26.10
CA GLY A 413 -5.46 7.67 -26.85
C GLY A 413 -4.52 8.75 -26.33
N ALA A 414 -5.05 9.95 -26.02
CA ALA A 414 -4.27 11.01 -25.40
C ALA A 414 -3.74 10.59 -24.01
N GLY A 415 -4.58 9.93 -23.19
CA GLY A 415 -4.17 9.39 -21.92
C GLY A 415 -3.07 8.32 -22.05
N ALA A 416 -3.19 7.42 -23.03
CA ALA A 416 -2.15 6.42 -23.30
C ALA A 416 -0.82 7.07 -23.73
N ALA A 417 -0.85 8.15 -24.52
CA ALA A 417 0.34 8.92 -24.85
C ALA A 417 0.99 9.55 -23.61
N VAL A 418 0.18 10.10 -22.69
CA VAL A 418 0.67 10.65 -21.41
C VAL A 418 1.29 9.54 -20.55
N ILE A 419 0.69 8.34 -20.48
CA ILE A 419 1.25 7.17 -19.78
C ILE A 419 2.63 6.82 -20.35
N THR A 420 2.75 6.73 -21.70
CA THR A 420 4.04 6.40 -22.31
C THR A 420 5.12 7.44 -22.03
N LEU A 421 4.75 8.73 -21.99
CA LEU A 421 5.64 9.81 -21.56
C LEU A 421 6.04 9.66 -20.09
N GLY A 422 5.08 9.39 -19.19
CA GLY A 422 5.33 9.19 -17.77
C GLY A 422 6.30 8.02 -17.51
N ILE A 423 6.13 6.91 -18.25
CA ILE A 423 7.05 5.76 -18.20
C ILE A 423 8.45 6.14 -18.73
N GLN A 424 8.55 6.97 -19.76
CA GLN A 424 9.85 7.40 -20.30
C GLN A 424 10.61 8.32 -19.36
N VAL A 425 9.89 9.26 -18.73
CA VAL A 425 10.46 10.23 -17.75
C VAL A 425 10.62 9.59 -16.35
N SER A 426 10.10 8.38 -16.15
CA SER A 426 10.10 7.69 -14.85
C SER A 426 9.35 8.47 -13.75
N ASP A 427 8.24 9.14 -14.13
CA ASP A 427 7.41 9.94 -13.23
C ASP A 427 6.05 9.27 -13.01
N ILE A 428 5.82 8.82 -11.78
CA ILE A 428 4.57 8.15 -11.39
C ILE A 428 3.36 9.10 -11.44
N TYR A 429 3.53 10.39 -11.13
CA TYR A 429 2.42 11.34 -11.14
C TYR A 429 1.94 11.64 -12.55
N VAL A 430 2.86 11.72 -13.52
CA VAL A 430 2.53 11.86 -14.94
C VAL A 430 1.79 10.62 -15.44
N THR A 431 2.26 9.42 -15.07
CA THR A 431 1.63 8.14 -15.43
C THR A 431 0.22 8.04 -14.83
N ALA A 432 0.05 8.38 -13.55
CA ALA A 432 -1.24 8.40 -12.88
C ALA A 432 -2.22 9.42 -13.51
N GLY A 433 -1.73 10.60 -13.89
CA GLY A 433 -2.50 11.58 -14.65
C GLY A 433 -2.98 11.03 -16.01
N GLY A 434 -2.10 10.34 -16.72
CA GLY A 434 -2.43 9.64 -17.96
C GLY A 434 -3.48 8.54 -17.76
N SER A 435 -3.35 7.76 -16.70
CA SER A 435 -4.30 6.72 -16.31
C SER A 435 -5.70 7.29 -16.02
N ALA A 436 -5.79 8.42 -15.31
CA ALA A 436 -7.06 9.12 -15.09
C ALA A 436 -7.71 9.56 -16.40
N ILE A 437 -6.93 10.05 -17.37
CA ILE A 437 -7.42 10.43 -18.69
C ILE A 437 -7.91 9.20 -19.47
N VAL A 438 -7.19 8.05 -19.41
CA VAL A 438 -7.64 6.79 -20.04
C VAL A 438 -8.96 6.33 -19.45
N VAL A 439 -9.11 6.37 -18.13
CA VAL A 439 -10.37 6.01 -17.43
C VAL A 439 -11.52 6.91 -17.89
N LEU A 440 -11.30 8.21 -17.98
CA LEU A 440 -12.30 9.16 -18.49
C LEU A 440 -12.69 8.84 -19.93
N GLY A 441 -11.73 8.59 -20.80
CA GLY A 441 -11.96 8.21 -22.20
C GLY A 441 -12.71 6.89 -22.34
N ALA A 442 -12.35 5.89 -21.51
CA ALA A 442 -13.00 4.58 -21.47
C ALA A 442 -14.47 4.70 -21.03
N VAL A 443 -14.75 5.47 -19.96
CA VAL A 443 -16.14 5.72 -19.50
C VAL A 443 -16.98 6.43 -20.57
N LEU A 444 -16.41 7.42 -21.28
CA LEU A 444 -17.09 8.12 -22.37
C LEU A 444 -17.36 7.18 -23.57
N GLY A 445 -16.43 6.31 -23.91
CA GLY A 445 -16.53 5.35 -25.01
C GLY A 445 -17.35 4.10 -24.69
N LEU A 446 -17.58 3.82 -23.41
CA LEU A 446 -18.21 2.59 -22.92
C LEU A 446 -19.57 2.26 -23.57
N PRO A 447 -20.48 3.23 -23.81
CA PRO A 447 -21.76 2.92 -24.46
C PRO A 447 -21.63 2.36 -25.88
N ALA A 448 -20.62 2.79 -26.62
CA ALA A 448 -20.35 2.26 -27.96
C ALA A 448 -19.65 0.90 -27.89
N LEU A 449 -18.68 0.76 -26.99
CA LEU A 449 -17.89 -0.45 -26.81
C LEU A 449 -18.76 -1.62 -26.33
N VAL A 450 -19.57 -1.40 -25.31
CA VAL A 450 -20.53 -2.41 -24.80
C VAL A 450 -21.47 -2.88 -25.90
N THR A 451 -21.98 -1.95 -26.73
CA THR A 451 -22.88 -2.32 -27.83
C THR A 451 -22.14 -3.13 -28.92
N ALA A 452 -20.92 -2.75 -29.24
CA ALA A 452 -20.10 -3.46 -30.23
C ALA A 452 -19.78 -4.89 -29.77
N ILE A 453 -19.38 -5.05 -28.52
CA ILE A 453 -19.06 -6.37 -27.94
C ILE A 453 -20.29 -7.25 -27.85
N ILE A 454 -21.43 -6.73 -27.37
CA ILE A 454 -22.66 -7.48 -27.31
C ILE A 454 -23.14 -7.87 -28.73
N GLY A 455 -22.97 -6.98 -29.71
CA GLY A 455 -23.24 -7.26 -31.12
C GLY A 455 -22.35 -8.37 -31.68
N LEU A 456 -21.06 -8.35 -31.35
CA LEU A 456 -20.08 -9.37 -31.74
C LEU A 456 -20.41 -10.72 -31.09
N ILE A 457 -20.74 -10.76 -29.79
CA ILE A 457 -21.18 -11.98 -29.11
C ILE A 457 -22.42 -12.55 -29.78
N GLY A 458 -23.39 -11.71 -30.16
CA GLY A 458 -24.57 -12.11 -30.89
C GLY A 458 -24.29 -12.67 -32.29
N LEU A 459 -23.27 -12.12 -32.99
CA LEU A 459 -22.81 -12.61 -34.28
C LEU A 459 -22.11 -13.97 -34.17
N ILE A 460 -21.19 -14.11 -33.22
CA ILE A 460 -20.47 -15.37 -32.93
C ILE A 460 -21.46 -16.46 -32.53
N GLY A 461 -22.43 -16.11 -31.67
CA GLY A 461 -23.48 -17.06 -31.28
C GLY A 461 -24.34 -17.57 -32.44
N ARG A 462 -24.50 -16.78 -33.51
CA ARG A 462 -25.19 -17.20 -34.75
C ARG A 462 -24.33 -18.15 -35.59
N VAL A 463 -23.04 -17.83 -35.71
CA VAL A 463 -22.12 -18.62 -36.58
C VAL A 463 -21.76 -19.93 -35.95
N SER A 464 -21.49 -19.94 -34.63
CA SER A 464 -20.96 -21.13 -33.93
C SER A 464 -22.01 -22.16 -33.53
N SER A 465 -23.28 -21.81 -33.31
CA SER A 465 -24.25 -22.64 -32.61
C SER A 465 -25.51 -22.97 -33.43
N GLY A 466 -25.67 -22.41 -34.64
CA GLY A 466 -26.91 -22.51 -35.40
C GLY A 466 -28.12 -22.05 -34.57
N THR A 467 -29.18 -22.88 -34.48
CA THR A 467 -30.40 -22.58 -33.70
C THR A 467 -30.33 -23.00 -32.23
N ARG A 468 -29.17 -23.48 -31.73
CA ARG A 468 -29.06 -24.14 -30.40
C ARG A 468 -29.07 -23.21 -29.17
N LEU A 469 -28.91 -21.90 -29.34
CA LEU A 469 -28.88 -20.93 -28.24
C LEU A 469 -29.86 -19.77 -28.44
N PRO A 470 -31.19 -20.01 -28.48
CA PRO A 470 -32.18 -18.96 -28.75
C PRO A 470 -32.21 -17.89 -27.64
N VAL A 471 -31.98 -18.28 -26.40
CA VAL A 471 -31.97 -17.39 -25.24
C VAL A 471 -30.82 -16.36 -25.32
N LEU A 472 -29.59 -16.80 -25.68
CA LEU A 472 -28.44 -15.92 -25.85
C LEU A 472 -28.66 -14.92 -26.97
N HIS A 473 -29.22 -15.38 -28.10
CA HIS A 473 -29.51 -14.51 -29.24
C HIS A 473 -30.56 -13.44 -28.91
N LEU A 474 -31.62 -13.82 -28.20
CA LEU A 474 -32.63 -12.88 -27.75
C LEU A 474 -32.03 -11.88 -26.72
N ALA A 475 -31.22 -12.36 -25.77
CA ALA A 475 -30.57 -11.53 -24.77
C ALA A 475 -29.65 -10.47 -25.41
N THR A 476 -28.77 -10.87 -26.36
CA THR A 476 -27.87 -9.93 -27.05
C THR A 476 -28.63 -8.90 -27.88
N ARG A 477 -29.70 -9.31 -28.58
CA ARG A 477 -30.54 -8.41 -29.36
C ARG A 477 -31.29 -7.39 -28.48
N ASN A 478 -31.78 -7.83 -27.33
CA ASN A 478 -32.46 -6.99 -26.37
C ASN A 478 -31.51 -5.94 -25.75
N LEU A 479 -30.31 -6.35 -25.34
CA LEU A 479 -29.27 -5.46 -24.81
C LEU A 479 -28.79 -4.45 -25.86
N ALA A 480 -28.65 -4.86 -27.13
CA ALA A 480 -28.27 -3.96 -28.22
C ALA A 480 -29.36 -2.91 -28.52
N ARG A 481 -30.65 -3.27 -28.45
CA ARG A 481 -31.78 -2.36 -28.64
C ARG A 481 -31.83 -1.28 -27.54
N ASN A 482 -31.47 -1.61 -26.29
CA ASN A 482 -31.48 -0.72 -25.13
C ASN A 482 -30.06 -0.31 -24.68
N SER A 483 -29.16 -0.12 -25.63
CA SER A 483 -27.73 0.09 -25.43
C SER A 483 -27.34 1.13 -24.38
N GLY A 484 -28.09 2.20 -24.21
CA GLY A 484 -27.77 3.26 -23.23
C GLY A 484 -27.94 2.80 -21.78
N ARG A 485 -28.93 1.96 -21.49
CA ARG A 485 -29.12 1.38 -20.14
C ARG A 485 -28.15 0.25 -19.85
N SER A 486 -27.98 -0.65 -20.83
CA SER A 486 -26.99 -1.72 -20.71
C SER A 486 -25.59 -1.18 -20.48
N ALA A 487 -25.22 -0.09 -21.17
CA ALA A 487 -23.94 0.58 -20.97
C ALA A 487 -23.83 1.25 -19.58
N ALA A 488 -24.89 1.86 -19.06
CA ALA A 488 -24.87 2.46 -17.73
C ALA A 488 -24.72 1.39 -16.63
N ALA A 489 -25.38 0.24 -16.79
CA ALA A 489 -25.24 -0.89 -15.90
C ALA A 489 -23.84 -1.51 -15.98
N ALA A 490 -23.28 -1.68 -17.18
CA ALA A 490 -21.91 -2.14 -17.38
C ALA A 490 -20.87 -1.16 -16.83
N ALA A 491 -21.14 0.16 -16.88
CA ALA A 491 -20.23 1.19 -16.41
C ALA A 491 -19.95 1.10 -14.90
N THR A 492 -20.94 0.78 -14.09
CA THR A 492 -20.75 0.63 -12.65
C THR A 492 -19.81 -0.53 -12.32
N LEU A 493 -20.00 -1.68 -12.97
CA LEU A 493 -19.16 -2.85 -12.80
C LEU A 493 -17.78 -2.63 -13.42
N PHE A 494 -17.72 -1.98 -14.59
CA PHE A 494 -16.47 -1.61 -15.25
C PHE A 494 -15.56 -0.81 -14.32
N VAL A 495 -16.07 0.26 -13.68
CA VAL A 495 -15.27 1.11 -12.81
C VAL A 495 -14.81 0.37 -11.56
N CYS A 496 -15.69 -0.41 -10.92
CA CYS A 496 -15.33 -1.19 -9.73
C CYS A 496 -14.21 -2.19 -10.05
N VAL A 497 -14.36 -2.94 -11.15
CA VAL A 497 -13.39 -3.97 -11.53
C VAL A 497 -12.08 -3.35 -12.05
N LEU A 498 -12.16 -2.24 -12.79
CA LEU A 498 -10.99 -1.51 -13.29
C LEU A 498 -10.07 -1.11 -12.14
N VAL A 499 -10.62 -0.45 -11.13
CA VAL A 499 -9.81 0.01 -10.01
C VAL A 499 -9.32 -1.17 -9.17
N GLY A 500 -10.19 -2.15 -8.94
CA GLY A 500 -9.79 -3.36 -8.22
C GLY A 500 -8.64 -4.09 -8.89
N SER A 501 -8.71 -4.34 -10.19
CA SER A 501 -7.64 -5.04 -10.92
C SER A 501 -6.35 -4.24 -10.97
N GLY A 502 -6.41 -2.92 -11.15
CA GLY A 502 -5.23 -2.05 -11.12
C GLY A 502 -4.52 -2.08 -9.77
N LEU A 503 -5.29 -1.94 -8.68
CA LEU A 503 -4.74 -2.00 -7.33
C LEU A 503 -4.19 -3.39 -6.97
N PHE A 504 -4.87 -4.47 -7.36
CA PHE A 504 -4.34 -5.82 -7.14
C PHE A 504 -3.04 -6.08 -7.89
N VAL A 505 -2.90 -5.60 -9.13
CA VAL A 505 -1.64 -5.67 -9.88
C VAL A 505 -0.57 -4.84 -9.18
N GLY A 506 -0.87 -3.61 -8.75
CA GLY A 506 0.08 -2.75 -8.05
C GLY A 506 0.57 -3.36 -6.73
N LEU A 507 -0.35 -3.83 -5.87
CA LEU A 507 0.00 -4.46 -4.59
C LEU A 507 0.78 -5.77 -4.78
N SER A 508 0.39 -6.59 -5.76
CA SER A 508 1.08 -7.84 -6.07
C SER A 508 2.48 -7.61 -6.62
N SER A 509 2.63 -6.59 -7.48
CA SER A 509 3.93 -6.18 -8.01
C SER A 509 4.82 -5.60 -6.92
N LEU A 510 4.25 -4.82 -6.00
CA LEU A 510 4.97 -4.28 -4.86
C LEU A 510 5.48 -5.41 -3.95
N ASN A 511 4.63 -6.39 -3.62
CA ASN A 511 5.03 -7.56 -2.82
C ASN A 511 6.15 -8.36 -3.51
N ALA A 512 5.98 -8.66 -4.81
CA ALA A 512 7.00 -9.39 -5.57
C ALA A 512 8.32 -8.59 -5.70
N SER A 513 8.24 -7.26 -5.77
CA SER A 513 9.41 -6.38 -5.81
C SER A 513 10.16 -6.40 -4.48
N PHE A 514 9.47 -6.35 -3.35
CA PHE A 514 10.12 -6.48 -2.04
C PHE A 514 10.75 -7.85 -1.85
N GLU A 515 10.06 -8.93 -2.23
CA GLU A 515 10.65 -10.27 -2.25
C GLU A 515 11.89 -10.33 -3.15
N SER A 516 11.84 -9.67 -4.32
CA SER A 516 12.98 -9.60 -5.25
C SER A 516 14.12 -8.78 -4.68
N ILE A 517 13.86 -7.57 -4.18
CA ILE A 517 14.90 -6.68 -3.62
C ILE A 517 15.56 -7.33 -2.43
N LEU A 518 14.78 -7.86 -1.48
CA LEU A 518 15.33 -8.55 -0.31
C LEU A 518 16.02 -9.88 -0.69
N GLY A 519 15.47 -10.61 -1.67
CA GLY A 519 16.10 -11.83 -2.18
C GLY A 519 17.36 -11.56 -3.01
N HIS A 520 17.50 -10.40 -3.67
CA HIS A 520 18.71 -10.00 -4.38
C HIS A 520 19.74 -9.36 -3.46
N SER A 521 19.32 -8.67 -2.39
CA SER A 521 20.23 -8.18 -1.36
C SER A 521 20.83 -9.33 -0.53
N SER A 522 20.17 -10.48 -0.51
CA SER A 522 20.65 -11.72 0.12
C SER A 522 20.67 -12.84 -0.92
N ARG A 523 21.76 -12.99 -1.66
CA ARG A 523 21.92 -14.08 -2.65
C ARG A 523 21.74 -15.48 -2.04
N VAL A 524 21.80 -15.56 -0.72
CA VAL A 524 21.65 -16.75 0.11
C VAL A 524 20.44 -16.57 1.03
N ASP A 525 19.66 -17.59 1.24
CA ASP A 525 18.40 -17.51 2.03
C ASP A 525 18.66 -17.27 3.51
N ALA A 526 19.68 -17.94 4.08
CA ALA A 526 20.20 -17.63 5.41
C ALA A 526 21.68 -18.00 5.50
N ARG A 527 22.38 -17.35 6.42
CA ARG A 527 23.77 -17.61 6.78
C ARG A 527 23.84 -17.95 8.25
N ILE A 528 24.63 -18.98 8.60
CA ILE A 528 24.93 -19.34 9.97
C ILE A 528 26.43 -19.04 10.19
N PHE A 529 26.68 -18.07 11.03
CA PHE A 529 28.01 -17.59 11.39
C PHE A 529 28.50 -18.26 12.66
N GLY A 530 29.81 -18.22 12.88
CA GLY A 530 30.46 -18.77 14.08
C GLY A 530 30.97 -20.20 13.93
N VAL A 531 30.91 -20.72 12.70
CA VAL A 531 31.48 -22.07 12.44
C VAL A 531 33.01 -22.00 12.45
N THR A 532 33.62 -22.67 13.41
CA THR A 532 35.07 -22.73 13.60
C THR A 532 35.64 -24.09 13.22
N PRO A 533 36.96 -24.23 13.10
CA PRO A 533 37.57 -25.52 12.89
C PRO A 533 37.27 -26.57 13.98
N GLN A 534 36.84 -26.14 15.17
CA GLN A 534 36.42 -26.99 16.28
C GLN A 534 34.96 -27.42 16.24
N THR A 535 34.16 -26.76 15.40
CA THR A 535 32.72 -27.06 15.27
C THR A 535 32.54 -28.42 14.59
N ASP A 536 31.72 -29.30 15.15
CA ASP A 536 31.31 -30.53 14.48
C ASP A 536 30.38 -30.22 13.30
N THR A 537 31.01 -30.02 12.14
CA THR A 537 30.27 -29.65 10.90
C THR A 537 29.37 -30.76 10.41
N ALA A 538 29.61 -32.02 10.72
CA ALA A 538 28.76 -33.13 10.33
C ALA A 538 27.46 -33.12 11.17
N HIS A 539 27.58 -32.90 12.47
CA HIS A 539 26.44 -32.77 13.37
C HIS A 539 25.60 -31.54 13.01
N LEU A 540 26.25 -30.39 12.82
CA LEU A 540 25.57 -29.14 12.44
C LEU A 540 24.81 -29.28 11.09
N THR A 541 25.45 -29.88 10.09
CA THR A 541 24.80 -30.14 8.79
C THR A 541 23.56 -31.00 8.95
N LYS A 542 23.64 -32.06 9.73
CA LYS A 542 22.50 -32.95 9.98
C LYS A 542 21.37 -32.21 10.72
N GLN A 543 21.71 -31.42 11.69
CA GLN A 543 20.77 -30.64 12.50
C GLN A 543 20.05 -29.58 11.66
N VAL A 544 20.77 -28.82 10.84
CA VAL A 544 20.22 -27.78 9.97
C VAL A 544 19.41 -28.39 8.82
N LYS A 545 19.88 -29.48 8.19
CA LYS A 545 19.09 -30.17 7.14
C LYS A 545 17.83 -30.85 7.65
N ALA A 546 17.74 -31.12 8.95
CA ALA A 546 16.52 -31.65 9.55
C ALA A 546 15.43 -30.61 9.75
N VAL A 547 15.73 -29.32 9.60
CA VAL A 547 14.75 -28.25 9.69
C VAL A 547 13.86 -28.27 8.45
N ASP A 548 12.55 -28.27 8.67
CA ASP A 548 11.57 -28.24 7.58
C ASP A 548 11.70 -26.95 6.74
N GLY A 549 11.70 -27.10 5.43
CA GLY A 549 11.90 -25.99 4.49
C GLY A 549 13.37 -25.73 4.11
N VAL A 550 14.36 -26.43 4.67
CA VAL A 550 15.74 -26.39 4.24
C VAL A 550 15.96 -27.40 3.09
N LYS A 551 16.51 -26.93 1.98
CA LYS A 551 16.80 -27.75 0.80
C LYS A 551 18.24 -28.28 0.84
N ASP A 552 19.22 -27.39 1.05
CA ASP A 552 20.63 -27.73 1.06
C ASP A 552 21.45 -26.72 1.85
N VAL A 553 22.67 -27.10 2.22
CA VAL A 553 23.62 -26.27 2.94
C VAL A 553 25.04 -26.49 2.42
N THR A 554 25.88 -25.46 2.47
CA THR A 554 27.31 -25.54 2.20
C THR A 554 28.13 -24.68 3.16
N TYR A 555 29.39 -24.94 3.25
CA TYR A 555 30.36 -24.17 4.05
C TYR A 555 31.20 -23.30 3.13
N VAL A 556 31.15 -21.98 3.38
CA VAL A 556 31.94 -20.99 2.64
C VAL A 556 33.03 -20.45 3.57
N PRO A 557 34.31 -20.63 3.24
CA PRO A 557 35.39 -20.05 4.04
C PRO A 557 35.34 -18.53 4.02
N THR A 558 35.68 -17.92 5.15
CA THR A 558 35.74 -16.46 5.30
C THR A 558 37.10 -16.04 5.84
N LEU A 559 37.66 -14.97 5.28
CA LEU A 559 38.93 -14.37 5.70
C LEU A 559 38.70 -12.99 6.29
N GLU A 560 39.31 -12.71 7.40
CA GLU A 560 39.47 -11.36 7.92
C GLU A 560 40.73 -10.74 7.35
N LEU A 561 40.61 -9.70 6.56
CA LEU A 561 41.70 -9.08 5.83
C LEU A 561 41.74 -7.58 6.15
N THR A 562 42.92 -7.00 6.06
CA THR A 562 43.07 -5.54 6.10
C THR A 562 42.97 -4.99 4.69
N GLN A 563 42.01 -4.10 4.48
CA GLN A 563 41.74 -3.44 3.22
C GLN A 563 42.29 -2.01 3.24
N VAL A 564 42.98 -1.63 2.18
CA VAL A 564 43.43 -0.25 1.97
C VAL A 564 42.79 0.28 0.68
N VAL A 565 42.03 1.38 0.83
CA VAL A 565 41.39 2.11 -0.29
C VAL A 565 41.69 3.58 -0.07
N ASP A 566 42.22 4.24 -1.08
CA ASP A 566 42.55 5.68 -1.04
C ASP A 566 43.34 6.10 0.23
N GLY A 567 44.24 5.24 0.71
CA GLY A 567 45.07 5.47 1.88
C GLY A 567 44.39 5.27 3.24
N GLN A 568 43.11 4.90 3.25
CA GLN A 568 42.41 4.51 4.47
C GLN A 568 42.48 3.00 4.67
N THR A 569 42.81 2.61 5.89
CA THR A 569 42.96 1.20 6.30
C THR A 569 41.70 0.79 7.07
N LYS A 570 41.06 -0.32 6.67
CA LYS A 570 39.85 -0.87 7.32
C LYS A 570 39.94 -2.38 7.34
N LYS A 571 39.51 -3.03 8.41
CA LYS A 571 39.30 -4.47 8.41
C LYS A 571 38.01 -4.82 7.63
N THR A 572 38.10 -5.87 6.85
CA THR A 572 36.97 -6.39 6.08
C THR A 572 36.93 -7.91 6.15
N VAL A 573 35.71 -8.47 6.16
CA VAL A 573 35.54 -9.92 6.05
C VAL A 573 35.19 -10.23 4.61
N VAL A 574 35.88 -11.19 4.05
CA VAL A 574 35.77 -11.58 2.65
C VAL A 574 35.38 -13.05 2.55
N ASP A 575 34.30 -13.32 1.82
CA ASP A 575 33.86 -14.68 1.50
C ASP A 575 34.78 -15.27 0.40
N VAL A 576 35.26 -16.49 0.60
CA VAL A 576 36.03 -17.21 -0.40
C VAL A 576 35.13 -18.13 -1.19
N ILE A 577 34.84 -17.76 -2.44
CA ILE A 577 33.83 -18.43 -3.25
C ILE A 577 34.48 -19.22 -4.40
N ASP A 578 34.20 -20.51 -4.42
CA ASP A 578 34.28 -21.33 -5.64
C ASP A 578 32.88 -21.27 -6.29
N THR A 579 32.79 -20.63 -7.45
CA THR A 579 31.53 -20.41 -8.16
C THR A 579 30.83 -21.74 -8.46
N SER A 580 31.56 -22.82 -8.73
CA SER A 580 30.97 -24.12 -9.02
C SER A 580 30.33 -24.77 -7.78
N ALA A 581 30.95 -24.58 -6.62
CA ALA A 581 30.47 -25.14 -5.35
C ALA A 581 29.23 -24.38 -4.81
N VAL A 582 29.17 -23.06 -5.02
CA VAL A 582 28.06 -22.25 -4.49
C VAL A 582 26.88 -22.11 -5.45
N ALA A 583 27.04 -22.35 -6.74
CA ALA A 583 25.98 -22.21 -7.76
C ALA A 583 24.67 -22.93 -7.40
N PRO A 584 24.65 -24.15 -6.80
CA PRO A 584 23.41 -24.80 -6.42
C PRO A 584 22.67 -24.15 -5.24
N LEU A 585 23.37 -23.34 -4.45
CA LEU A 585 22.90 -22.78 -3.19
C LEU A 585 22.46 -21.33 -3.30
N VAL A 586 23.05 -20.60 -4.25
CA VAL A 586 22.64 -19.21 -4.50
C VAL A 586 21.41 -19.15 -5.41
N ARG A 587 20.64 -18.09 -5.30
CA ARG A 587 19.47 -17.91 -6.18
C ARG A 587 19.85 -17.52 -7.59
N THR A 588 20.98 -16.85 -7.73
CA THR A 588 21.58 -16.47 -9.02
C THR A 588 23.07 -16.31 -8.84
N THR A 589 23.81 -16.69 -9.85
CA THR A 589 25.26 -16.47 -9.96
C THR A 589 25.59 -15.15 -10.64
N SER A 590 24.56 -14.35 -11.02
CA SER A 590 24.74 -13.05 -11.66
C SER A 590 25.67 -12.16 -10.83
N GLY A 591 26.69 -11.61 -11.49
CA GLY A 591 27.74 -10.80 -10.86
C GLY A 591 28.95 -11.61 -10.38
N LEU A 592 28.93 -12.94 -10.43
CA LEU A 592 30.12 -13.78 -10.22
C LEU A 592 30.87 -14.10 -11.53
N GLU A 593 30.31 -13.71 -12.68
CA GLU A 593 30.95 -13.90 -13.97
C GLU A 593 32.29 -13.13 -14.08
N ASP A 594 32.42 -12.04 -13.35
CA ASP A 594 33.60 -11.18 -13.30
C ASP A 594 34.58 -11.61 -12.21
N LEU A 595 34.29 -12.69 -11.45
CA LEU A 595 35.16 -13.15 -10.37
C LEU A 595 36.37 -13.94 -10.95
N ASP A 596 37.56 -13.38 -10.83
CA ASP A 596 38.83 -13.97 -11.16
C ASP A 596 39.87 -13.71 -10.07
N ASP A 597 41.11 -14.23 -10.27
CA ASP A 597 42.18 -14.09 -9.28
C ASP A 597 42.74 -12.67 -9.14
N GLY A 598 42.31 -11.73 -9.97
CA GLY A 598 42.67 -10.31 -9.93
C GLY A 598 41.54 -9.40 -9.49
N THR A 599 40.36 -9.95 -9.20
CA THR A 599 39.18 -9.17 -8.87
C THR A 599 38.71 -9.34 -7.42
N LEU A 600 38.11 -8.28 -6.88
CA LEU A 600 37.36 -8.27 -5.63
C LEU A 600 35.93 -7.85 -5.97
N ILE A 601 34.98 -8.75 -5.82
CA ILE A 601 33.57 -8.38 -5.92
C ILE A 601 33.13 -7.75 -4.60
N VAL A 602 32.43 -6.61 -4.66
CA VAL A 602 31.90 -5.89 -3.49
C VAL A 602 30.49 -5.39 -3.75
N GLY A 603 29.67 -5.35 -2.72
CA GLY A 603 28.38 -4.68 -2.79
C GLY A 603 28.49 -3.14 -2.73
N GLY A 604 27.51 -2.42 -3.24
CA GLY A 604 27.48 -0.94 -3.22
C GLY A 604 27.62 -0.33 -1.82
N ILE A 605 27.19 -1.05 -0.78
CA ILE A 605 27.28 -0.61 0.63
C ILE A 605 28.72 -0.39 1.13
N TYR A 606 29.72 -0.97 0.47
CA TYR A 606 31.11 -0.77 0.85
C TYR A 606 31.68 0.58 0.42
N GLY A 607 30.95 1.33 -0.41
CA GLY A 607 31.33 2.68 -0.86
C GLY A 607 32.60 2.71 -1.75
N ILE A 608 32.99 1.57 -2.32
CA ILE A 608 34.15 1.44 -3.19
C ILE A 608 33.72 1.68 -4.64
N PRO A 609 34.36 2.60 -5.40
CA PRO A 609 33.99 2.82 -6.79
C PRO A 609 34.31 1.60 -7.67
N ASP A 610 33.46 1.30 -8.66
CA ASP A 610 33.73 0.22 -9.62
C ASP A 610 35.01 0.47 -10.42
N GLY A 611 35.82 -0.56 -10.55
CA GLY A 611 37.13 -0.48 -11.23
C GLY A 611 38.28 0.08 -10.39
N SER A 612 38.06 0.50 -9.15
CA SER A 612 39.13 1.02 -8.27
C SER A 612 40.09 -0.10 -7.84
N LYS A 613 41.34 0.27 -7.51
CA LYS A 613 42.34 -0.63 -6.99
C LYS A 613 42.22 -0.73 -5.46
N VAL A 614 42.12 -1.94 -4.96
CA VAL A 614 41.99 -2.24 -3.55
C VAL A 614 43.13 -3.18 -3.15
N THR A 615 43.89 -2.80 -2.14
CA THR A 615 44.94 -3.70 -1.59
C THR A 615 44.34 -4.43 -0.41
N LEU A 616 44.34 -5.77 -0.48
CA LEU A 616 43.98 -6.64 0.64
C LEU A 616 45.26 -7.22 1.23
N THR A 617 45.38 -7.19 2.54
CA THR A 617 46.50 -7.71 3.29
C THR A 617 46.01 -8.79 4.26
N GLY A 618 46.60 -9.97 4.17
CA GLY A 618 46.33 -11.09 5.06
C GLY A 618 47.61 -11.52 5.81
N THR A 619 47.56 -12.69 6.41
CA THR A 619 48.70 -13.22 7.23
C THR A 619 49.90 -13.66 6.40
N ALA A 620 49.69 -14.09 5.14
CA ALA A 620 50.77 -14.59 4.26
C ALA A 620 51.27 -13.51 3.26
N GLY A 621 50.53 -12.44 3.02
CA GLY A 621 50.95 -11.41 2.07
C GLY A 621 49.88 -10.39 1.75
N SER A 622 50.19 -9.51 0.80
CA SER A 622 49.25 -8.48 0.28
C SER A 622 49.04 -8.67 -1.20
N VAL A 623 47.84 -8.46 -1.67
CA VAL A 623 47.44 -8.56 -3.07
C VAL A 623 46.62 -7.32 -3.48
N GLU A 624 46.97 -6.71 -4.61
CA GLU A 624 46.19 -5.63 -5.21
C GLU A 624 45.15 -6.22 -6.15
N LEU A 625 43.90 -5.92 -5.96
CA LEU A 625 42.76 -6.40 -6.71
C LEU A 625 41.98 -5.24 -7.33
N THR A 626 41.27 -5.51 -8.44
CA THR A 626 40.37 -4.57 -9.02
C THR A 626 38.96 -4.78 -8.46
N ALA A 627 38.39 -3.76 -7.83
CA ALA A 627 37.03 -3.84 -7.31
C ALA A 627 35.99 -3.89 -8.46
N ARG A 628 35.04 -4.80 -8.35
CA ARG A 628 33.85 -4.88 -9.19
C ARG A 628 32.62 -4.76 -8.31
N VAL A 629 31.86 -3.66 -8.48
CA VAL A 629 30.65 -3.42 -7.67
C VAL A 629 29.51 -4.25 -8.25
N ARG A 630 29.00 -5.18 -7.44
CA ARG A 630 27.88 -6.05 -7.81
C ARG A 630 26.88 -6.11 -6.66
N GLU A 631 25.68 -5.60 -6.89
CA GLU A 631 24.62 -5.58 -5.86
C GLU A 631 24.27 -6.99 -5.38
N GLY A 632 24.01 -7.11 -4.09
CA GLY A 632 23.62 -8.36 -3.43
C GLY A 632 24.77 -9.31 -3.08
N TRP A 633 26.01 -8.93 -3.36
CA TRP A 633 27.21 -9.64 -2.91
C TRP A 633 27.89 -8.87 -1.77
N GLY A 634 28.53 -9.62 -0.84
CA GLY A 634 29.49 -9.06 0.09
C GLY A 634 30.84 -8.80 -0.60
N ALA A 635 31.89 -8.75 0.21
CA ALA A 635 33.25 -8.82 -0.33
C ALA A 635 33.58 -10.28 -0.68
N VAL A 636 33.97 -10.55 -1.92
CA VAL A 636 34.18 -11.92 -2.44
C VAL A 636 35.48 -12.01 -3.23
N ILE A 637 36.25 -13.08 -2.97
CA ILE A 637 37.45 -13.43 -3.71
C ILE A 637 37.48 -14.92 -4.09
N THR A 638 38.35 -15.29 -5.01
CA THR A 638 38.61 -16.69 -5.39
C THR A 638 39.40 -17.45 -4.34
N PRO A 639 39.35 -18.80 -4.30
CA PRO A 639 40.20 -19.62 -3.46
C PRO A 639 41.69 -19.40 -3.74
N ALA A 640 42.12 -19.20 -5.00
CA ALA A 640 43.50 -18.94 -5.36
C ALA A 640 44.02 -17.61 -4.79
N THR A 641 43.17 -16.56 -4.81
CA THR A 641 43.51 -15.28 -4.18
C THR A 641 43.58 -15.42 -2.64
N ALA A 642 42.64 -16.17 -2.06
CA ALA A 642 42.63 -16.45 -0.63
C ALA A 642 43.92 -17.16 -0.18
N GLN A 643 44.41 -18.13 -0.95
CA GLN A 643 45.68 -18.83 -0.69
C GLN A 643 46.87 -17.87 -0.70
N ARG A 644 46.92 -16.91 -1.63
CA ARG A 644 48.00 -15.89 -1.66
C ARG A 644 47.98 -14.95 -0.45
N LEU A 645 46.78 -14.67 0.08
CA LEU A 645 46.59 -13.76 1.21
C LEU A 645 46.82 -14.44 2.58
N ASN A 646 46.36 -15.67 2.74
CA ASN A 646 46.28 -16.34 4.04
C ASN A 646 47.15 -17.61 4.13
N GLY A 647 47.65 -18.13 3.02
CA GLY A 647 48.39 -19.42 2.98
C GLY A 647 47.51 -20.56 3.50
N ASP A 648 48.09 -21.44 4.30
CA ASP A 648 47.43 -22.59 4.94
C ASP A 648 46.88 -22.27 6.34
N ALA A 649 46.77 -20.99 6.70
CA ALA A 649 46.22 -20.59 8.00
C ALA A 649 44.75 -21.01 8.13
N PRO A 650 44.30 -21.48 9.30
CA PRO A 650 42.95 -21.90 9.52
C PRO A 650 41.97 -20.71 9.31
N THR A 651 40.90 -20.96 8.58
CA THR A 651 39.89 -19.97 8.23
C THR A 651 38.59 -20.20 9.00
N ASN A 652 37.92 -19.15 9.37
CA ASN A 652 36.51 -19.24 9.80
C ASN A 652 35.67 -19.66 8.61
N THR A 653 34.47 -20.14 8.91
CA THR A 653 33.55 -20.63 7.87
C THR A 653 32.14 -20.16 8.18
N THR A 654 31.42 -19.80 7.15
CA THR A 654 29.99 -19.49 7.24
C THR A 654 29.19 -20.61 6.58
N MET A 655 28.20 -21.15 7.26
CA MET A 655 27.28 -22.10 6.60
C MET A 655 26.23 -21.31 5.86
N TRP A 656 26.11 -21.53 4.57
CA TRP A 656 25.06 -20.99 3.73
C TRP A 656 23.93 -21.99 3.61
N VAL A 657 22.69 -21.50 3.75
CA VAL A 657 21.47 -22.32 3.77
C VAL A 657 20.59 -21.95 2.59
N ARG A 658 20.15 -22.95 1.85
CA ARG A 658 19.17 -22.85 0.78
C ARG A 658 17.83 -23.40 1.21
N SER A 659 16.74 -22.62 1.05
CA SER A 659 15.37 -23.07 1.33
C SER A 659 14.74 -23.78 0.12
N THR A 660 13.69 -24.56 0.37
CA THR A 660 12.93 -25.26 -0.68
C THR A 660 12.05 -24.31 -1.51
N GLY A 661 11.62 -23.17 -0.91
CA GLY A 661 10.75 -22.19 -1.57
C GLY A 661 11.49 -21.16 -2.43
N SER A 662 10.72 -20.24 -3.02
CA SER A 662 11.26 -19.06 -3.72
C SER A 662 11.97 -18.10 -2.77
N THR A 663 11.54 -18.04 -1.51
CA THR A 663 12.15 -17.32 -0.39
C THR A 663 12.12 -18.22 0.85
N MET A 664 12.95 -17.91 1.84
CA MET A 664 12.87 -18.58 3.15
C MET A 664 11.61 -18.09 3.86
N THR A 665 10.90 -19.02 4.52
CA THR A 665 9.74 -18.65 5.32
C THR A 665 10.17 -18.23 6.73
N PRO A 666 9.43 -17.34 7.42
CA PRO A 666 9.72 -17.00 8.81
C PRO A 666 9.73 -18.22 9.73
N ALA A 667 8.81 -19.15 9.50
CA ALA A 667 8.77 -20.41 10.28
C ALA A 667 10.07 -21.22 10.14
N THR A 668 10.63 -21.30 8.93
CA THR A 668 11.91 -21.96 8.68
C THR A 668 13.06 -21.21 9.35
N GLU A 669 13.08 -19.87 9.28
CA GLU A 669 14.09 -19.04 9.94
C GLU A 669 14.04 -19.18 11.48
N HIS A 670 12.85 -19.12 12.08
CA HIS A 670 12.66 -19.38 13.51
C HIS A 670 13.10 -20.80 13.92
N ALA A 671 12.82 -21.80 13.10
CA ALA A 671 13.28 -23.16 13.35
C ALA A 671 14.80 -23.31 13.24
N LEU A 672 15.44 -22.56 12.32
CA LEU A 672 16.90 -22.50 12.24
C LEU A 672 17.51 -21.86 13.50
N HIS A 673 16.95 -20.73 13.98
CA HIS A 673 17.36 -20.15 15.24
C HIS A 673 17.21 -21.11 16.42
N ALA A 674 16.11 -21.86 16.46
CA ALA A 674 15.89 -22.86 17.49
C ALA A 674 16.88 -24.04 17.40
N ALA A 675 17.22 -24.45 16.18
CA ALA A 675 18.15 -25.56 15.94
C ALA A 675 19.57 -25.23 16.41
N VAL A 676 20.05 -24.00 16.27
CA VAL A 676 21.42 -23.62 16.72
C VAL A 676 21.46 -23.03 18.13
N ARG A 677 20.30 -22.96 18.82
CA ARG A 677 20.20 -22.37 20.16
C ARG A 677 21.15 -23.08 21.17
N GLY A 678 21.88 -22.28 21.95
CA GLY A 678 22.83 -22.78 22.93
C GLY A 678 24.22 -23.16 22.37
N GLN A 679 24.42 -22.98 21.08
CA GLN A 679 25.72 -23.02 20.42
C GLN A 679 26.17 -21.57 20.18
N GLU A 680 27.49 -21.35 20.09
CA GLU A 680 28.03 -20.02 19.72
C GLU A 680 27.89 -19.78 18.21
N LEU A 681 26.66 -19.95 17.70
CA LEU A 681 26.29 -19.79 16.30
C LEU A 681 25.17 -18.77 16.17
N MET A 682 25.19 -18.01 15.08
CA MET A 682 24.21 -17.02 14.80
C MET A 682 23.61 -17.22 13.41
N VAL A 683 22.29 -17.19 13.32
CA VAL A 683 21.54 -17.24 12.06
C VAL A 683 21.19 -15.83 11.63
N THR A 684 21.43 -15.50 10.37
CA THR A 684 20.94 -14.28 9.73
C THR A 684 20.21 -14.67 8.46
N GLY A 685 18.93 -14.36 8.37
CA GLY A 685 18.08 -14.63 7.21
C GLY A 685 17.39 -13.37 6.69
N SER A 686 16.75 -13.50 5.55
CA SER A 686 15.98 -12.41 4.91
C SER A 686 14.48 -12.46 5.21
N ALA A 687 14.00 -13.51 5.90
CA ALA A 687 12.58 -13.77 6.03
C ALA A 687 11.86 -12.77 6.95
N ALA A 688 12.50 -12.30 8.02
CA ALA A 688 11.90 -11.35 8.95
C ALA A 688 11.51 -10.02 8.27
N GLY A 689 12.36 -9.48 7.41
CA GLY A 689 12.07 -8.25 6.66
C GLY A 689 10.93 -8.44 5.64
N VAL A 690 10.91 -9.59 4.96
CA VAL A 690 9.83 -9.96 4.02
C VAL A 690 8.51 -10.12 4.77
N GLU A 691 8.51 -10.73 5.96
CA GLU A 691 7.30 -10.93 6.77
C GLU A 691 6.66 -9.60 7.18
N VAL A 692 7.44 -8.68 7.73
CA VAL A 692 6.94 -7.36 8.14
C VAL A 692 6.31 -6.64 6.96
N MET A 693 6.98 -6.63 5.81
CA MET A 693 6.48 -5.92 4.63
C MET A 693 5.24 -6.62 4.02
N SER A 694 5.26 -7.95 3.88
CA SER A 694 4.12 -8.69 3.35
C SER A 694 2.90 -8.58 4.25
N ALA A 695 3.08 -8.56 5.58
CA ALA A 695 2.00 -8.31 6.53
C ALA A 695 1.38 -6.92 6.34
N GLN A 696 2.19 -5.88 6.11
CA GLN A 696 1.69 -4.53 5.81
C GLN A 696 0.90 -4.50 4.49
N ILE A 697 1.45 -5.11 3.43
CA ILE A 697 0.76 -5.19 2.13
C ILE A 697 -0.57 -5.96 2.26
N MET A 698 -0.59 -7.05 3.04
CA MET A 698 -1.82 -7.83 3.29
C MET A 698 -2.88 -7.01 4.02
N LYS A 699 -2.51 -6.20 5.01
CA LYS A 699 -3.43 -5.28 5.69
C LYS A 699 -4.03 -4.27 4.71
N VAL A 700 -3.21 -3.70 3.83
CA VAL A 700 -3.67 -2.79 2.77
C VAL A 700 -4.60 -3.51 1.78
N ALA A 701 -4.26 -4.72 1.35
CA ALA A 701 -5.09 -5.51 0.46
C ALA A 701 -6.47 -5.80 1.06
N LEU A 702 -6.54 -6.06 2.37
CA LEU A 702 -7.81 -6.25 3.09
C LEU A 702 -8.68 -4.98 3.04
N ILE A 703 -8.09 -3.80 3.26
CA ILE A 703 -8.79 -2.51 3.15
C ILE A 703 -9.37 -2.34 1.75
N VAL A 704 -8.56 -2.57 0.73
CA VAL A 704 -8.96 -2.49 -0.68
C VAL A 704 -10.11 -3.44 -0.96
N CYS A 705 -10.02 -4.71 -0.52
CA CYS A 705 -11.10 -5.70 -0.67
C CYS A 705 -12.40 -5.26 -0.02
N LEU A 706 -12.33 -4.69 1.18
CA LEU A 706 -13.51 -4.22 1.92
C LEU A 706 -14.20 -3.07 1.18
N VAL A 707 -13.45 -2.07 0.73
CA VAL A 707 -13.97 -0.91 0.00
C VAL A 707 -14.52 -1.32 -1.36
N LEU A 708 -13.81 -2.18 -2.10
CA LEU A 708 -14.28 -2.71 -3.39
C LEU A 708 -15.52 -3.61 -3.22
N GLY A 709 -15.58 -4.41 -2.16
CA GLY A 709 -16.75 -5.20 -1.82
C GLY A 709 -17.99 -4.33 -1.60
N ALA A 710 -17.83 -3.25 -0.87
CA ALA A 710 -18.92 -2.28 -0.65
C ALA A 710 -19.31 -1.55 -1.96
N ALA A 711 -18.35 -1.14 -2.80
CA ALA A 711 -18.61 -0.57 -4.12
C ALA A 711 -19.38 -1.56 -5.02
N LEU A 712 -19.05 -2.84 -4.93
CA LEU A 712 -19.71 -3.90 -5.68
C LEU A 712 -21.17 -4.12 -5.22
N VAL A 713 -21.45 -3.96 -3.92
CA VAL A 713 -22.83 -4.00 -3.39
C VAL A 713 -23.64 -2.81 -3.91
N ILE A 714 -23.04 -1.62 -4.05
CA ILE A 714 -23.67 -0.47 -4.70
C ILE A 714 -23.97 -0.77 -6.17
N ALA A 715 -23.01 -1.36 -6.88
CA ALA A 715 -23.18 -1.77 -8.28
C ALA A 715 -24.26 -2.83 -8.44
N LEU A 716 -24.36 -3.80 -7.53
CA LEU A 716 -25.43 -4.78 -7.44
C LEU A 716 -26.81 -4.14 -7.35
N SER A 717 -26.96 -3.17 -6.44
CA SER A 717 -28.20 -2.42 -6.25
C SER A 717 -28.59 -1.63 -7.51
N GLY A 718 -27.60 -0.97 -8.15
CA GLY A 718 -27.79 -0.23 -9.40
C GLY A 718 -28.22 -1.14 -10.56
N LEU A 719 -27.55 -2.26 -10.76
CA LEU A 719 -27.86 -3.24 -11.80
C LEU A 719 -29.27 -3.86 -11.59
N ALA A 720 -29.59 -4.23 -10.34
CA ALA A 720 -30.90 -4.78 -10.00
C ALA A 720 -32.04 -3.79 -10.32
N ASN A 721 -31.86 -2.51 -9.97
CA ASN A 721 -32.83 -1.45 -10.26
C ASN A 721 -33.01 -1.25 -11.78
N ILE A 722 -31.93 -1.23 -12.55
CA ILE A 722 -31.97 -1.09 -14.01
C ILE A 722 -32.69 -2.28 -14.65
N THR A 723 -32.42 -3.49 -14.17
CA THR A 723 -33.04 -4.71 -14.66
C THR A 723 -34.54 -4.75 -14.30
N ASP A 724 -34.95 -4.35 -13.08
CA ASP A 724 -36.35 -4.25 -12.67
C ASP A 724 -37.14 -3.31 -13.60
N VAL A 725 -36.57 -2.15 -13.93
CA VAL A 725 -37.22 -1.19 -14.84
C VAL A 725 -37.30 -1.75 -16.26
N SER A 726 -36.28 -2.41 -16.74
CA SER A 726 -36.28 -3.03 -18.06
C SER A 726 -37.38 -4.09 -18.17
N VAL A 727 -37.62 -4.87 -17.12
CA VAL A 727 -38.69 -5.86 -17.05
C VAL A 727 -40.07 -5.17 -17.09
N LEU A 728 -40.30 -4.11 -16.30
CA LEU A 728 -41.58 -3.39 -16.24
C LEU A 728 -41.95 -2.77 -17.56
N GLU A 729 -41.00 -2.20 -18.31
CA GLU A 729 -41.26 -1.61 -19.63
C GLU A 729 -41.60 -2.67 -20.71
N ARG A 730 -41.21 -3.91 -20.49
CA ARG A 730 -41.35 -5.01 -21.44
C ARG A 730 -42.41 -6.05 -21.01
N VAL A 731 -43.27 -5.71 -20.03
CA VAL A 731 -44.30 -6.61 -19.52
C VAL A 731 -45.18 -7.14 -20.66
N ARG A 732 -45.55 -6.29 -21.64
CA ARG A 732 -46.35 -6.69 -22.81
C ARG A 732 -45.59 -7.65 -23.73
N GLU A 733 -44.30 -7.39 -24.02
CA GLU A 733 -43.43 -8.29 -24.81
C GLU A 733 -43.31 -9.66 -24.13
N ILE A 734 -43.10 -9.66 -22.80
CA ILE A 734 -43.02 -10.85 -21.97
C ILE A 734 -44.36 -11.63 -21.96
N GLY A 735 -45.45 -10.86 -21.87
CA GLY A 735 -46.81 -11.40 -21.96
C GLY A 735 -47.09 -12.14 -23.29
N VAL A 736 -46.66 -11.52 -24.41
CA VAL A 736 -46.76 -12.13 -25.74
C VAL A 736 -45.89 -13.40 -25.81
N LEU A 737 -44.65 -13.38 -25.39
CA LEU A 737 -43.77 -14.58 -25.35
C LEU A 737 -44.38 -15.67 -24.53
N ARG A 738 -45.02 -15.40 -23.42
CA ARG A 738 -45.75 -16.38 -22.61
C ARG A 738 -47.02 -16.90 -23.26
N ALA A 739 -47.75 -16.04 -23.94
CA ALA A 739 -48.97 -16.44 -24.69
C ALA A 739 -48.63 -17.32 -25.90
N THR A 740 -47.43 -17.12 -26.49
CA THR A 740 -46.89 -17.97 -27.59
C THR A 740 -46.21 -19.23 -27.12
N GLY A 741 -46.25 -19.58 -25.83
CA GLY A 741 -45.79 -20.88 -25.28
C GLY A 741 -44.48 -20.84 -24.52
N SER A 742 -43.80 -19.70 -24.35
CA SER A 742 -42.56 -19.63 -23.55
C SER A 742 -42.83 -19.96 -22.08
N SER A 743 -42.01 -20.85 -21.51
CA SER A 743 -42.11 -21.28 -20.12
C SER A 743 -41.60 -20.18 -19.14
N ARG A 744 -42.02 -20.29 -17.86
CA ARG A 744 -41.50 -19.39 -16.80
C ARG A 744 -39.97 -19.50 -16.67
N GLN A 745 -39.42 -20.68 -16.89
CA GLN A 745 -37.99 -20.93 -16.79
C GLN A 745 -37.23 -20.26 -17.94
N GLU A 746 -37.76 -20.25 -19.14
CA GLU A 746 -37.12 -19.56 -20.28
C GLU A 746 -37.08 -18.07 -20.12
N ILE A 747 -38.17 -17.42 -19.63
CA ILE A 747 -38.21 -16.01 -19.31
C ILE A 747 -37.21 -15.68 -18.19
N ARG A 748 -37.14 -16.52 -17.15
CA ARG A 748 -36.16 -16.34 -16.08
C ARG A 748 -34.74 -16.46 -16.61
N ARG A 749 -34.43 -17.48 -17.41
CA ARG A 749 -33.12 -17.66 -18.05
C ARG A 749 -32.75 -16.46 -18.95
N LEU A 750 -33.69 -15.94 -19.72
CA LEU A 750 -33.45 -14.78 -20.59
C LEU A 750 -32.97 -13.57 -19.79
N ILE A 751 -33.66 -13.20 -18.71
CA ILE A 751 -33.32 -12.03 -17.92
C ILE A 751 -32.02 -12.23 -17.16
N VAL A 752 -31.79 -13.43 -16.62
CA VAL A 752 -30.52 -13.78 -15.97
C VAL A 752 -29.37 -13.70 -16.96
N THR A 753 -29.53 -14.22 -18.18
CA THR A 753 -28.51 -14.15 -19.23
C THR A 753 -28.22 -12.70 -19.62
N GLU A 754 -29.23 -11.82 -19.70
CA GLU A 754 -29.03 -10.39 -19.94
C GLU A 754 -28.15 -9.76 -18.86
N GLY A 755 -28.42 -10.03 -17.57
CA GLY A 755 -27.63 -9.48 -16.45
C GLY A 755 -26.21 -10.02 -16.38
N VAL A 756 -26.02 -11.31 -16.59
CA VAL A 756 -24.68 -11.93 -16.64
C VAL A 756 -23.86 -11.41 -17.81
N LEU A 757 -24.46 -11.20 -18.99
CA LEU A 757 -23.78 -10.62 -20.15
C LEU A 757 -23.31 -9.18 -19.88
N VAL A 758 -24.15 -8.37 -19.23
CA VAL A 758 -23.78 -7.01 -18.85
C VAL A 758 -22.59 -7.04 -17.86
N ALA A 759 -22.63 -7.95 -16.89
CA ALA A 759 -21.54 -8.12 -15.92
C ALA A 759 -20.26 -8.65 -16.58
N ALA A 760 -20.37 -9.62 -17.50
CA ALA A 760 -19.23 -10.14 -18.24
C ALA A 760 -18.54 -9.07 -19.10
N VAL A 761 -19.33 -8.26 -19.80
CA VAL A 761 -18.77 -7.20 -20.66
C VAL A 761 -18.21 -6.07 -19.81
N GLY A 762 -18.93 -5.57 -18.81
CA GLY A 762 -18.46 -4.50 -17.93
C GLY A 762 -17.25 -4.93 -17.11
N GLY A 763 -17.33 -6.10 -16.47
CA GLY A 763 -16.25 -6.65 -15.67
C GLY A 763 -15.02 -7.05 -16.51
N GLY A 764 -15.22 -7.68 -17.65
CA GLY A 764 -14.12 -8.06 -18.56
C GLY A 764 -13.36 -6.86 -19.11
N LEU A 765 -14.07 -5.79 -19.53
CA LEU A 765 -13.43 -4.54 -19.93
C LEU A 765 -12.72 -3.86 -18.74
N GLY A 766 -13.33 -3.84 -17.57
CA GLY A 766 -12.73 -3.31 -16.36
C GLY A 766 -11.44 -4.04 -16.01
N LEU A 767 -11.47 -5.36 -16.07
CA LEU A 767 -10.31 -6.22 -15.83
C LEU A 767 -9.15 -5.91 -16.79
N LEU A 768 -9.44 -5.85 -18.10
CA LEU A 768 -8.43 -5.60 -19.13
C LEU A 768 -7.79 -4.22 -18.96
N VAL A 769 -8.62 -3.18 -18.86
CA VAL A 769 -8.11 -1.81 -18.74
C VAL A 769 -7.41 -1.61 -17.40
N GLY A 770 -7.98 -2.08 -16.29
CA GLY A 770 -7.40 -1.91 -14.97
C GLY A 770 -6.07 -2.67 -14.81
N THR A 771 -5.98 -3.90 -15.33
CA THR A 771 -4.72 -4.65 -15.36
C THR A 771 -3.66 -3.91 -16.19
N ALA A 772 -4.03 -3.39 -17.36
CA ALA A 772 -3.10 -2.62 -18.20
C ALA A 772 -2.60 -1.34 -17.51
N LEU A 773 -3.49 -0.62 -16.79
CA LEU A 773 -3.12 0.55 -16.02
C LEU A 773 -2.22 0.19 -14.82
N GLY A 774 -2.55 -0.86 -14.07
CA GLY A 774 -1.71 -1.34 -12.96
C GLY A 774 -0.31 -1.75 -13.41
N VAL A 775 -0.19 -2.41 -14.56
CA VAL A 775 1.09 -2.74 -15.18
C VAL A 775 1.86 -1.47 -15.58
N SER A 776 1.20 -0.48 -16.17
CA SER A 776 1.88 0.76 -16.58
C SER A 776 2.38 1.59 -15.40
N GLU A 777 1.62 1.67 -14.31
CA GLU A 777 2.06 2.33 -13.07
C GLU A 777 3.28 1.61 -12.47
N THR A 778 3.25 0.28 -12.41
CA THR A 778 4.38 -0.52 -11.92
C THR A 778 5.62 -0.36 -12.80
N LEU A 779 5.45 -0.30 -14.13
CA LEU A 779 6.57 -0.07 -15.07
C LEU A 779 7.20 1.33 -14.89
N ALA A 780 6.40 2.36 -14.60
CA ALA A 780 6.92 3.69 -14.31
C ALA A 780 7.75 3.68 -13.02
N MET A 781 7.28 2.97 -11.98
CA MET A 781 8.04 2.79 -10.74
C MET A 781 9.31 1.96 -10.96
N ALA A 782 9.24 0.90 -11.75
CA ALA A 782 10.38 0.01 -12.01
C ALA A 782 11.56 0.70 -12.69
N LYS A 783 11.30 1.74 -13.47
CA LYS A 783 12.36 2.56 -14.07
C LYS A 783 12.99 3.54 -13.08
N SER A 784 12.27 3.93 -12.03
CA SER A 784 12.75 4.85 -11.00
C SER A 784 13.50 4.13 -9.87
N ALA A 785 13.22 2.84 -9.65
CA ALA A 785 13.80 2.04 -8.57
C ALA A 785 14.27 0.69 -9.12
N GLU A 786 15.57 0.43 -9.01
CA GLU A 786 16.16 -0.85 -9.40
C GLU A 786 15.59 -2.00 -8.55
N GLY A 787 15.31 -3.14 -9.19
CA GLY A 787 14.77 -4.33 -8.52
C GLY A 787 13.26 -4.45 -8.48
N MET A 788 12.50 -3.46 -8.95
CA MET A 788 11.05 -3.59 -9.07
C MET A 788 10.64 -4.49 -10.24
N THR A 789 9.74 -5.41 -9.96
CA THR A 789 9.23 -6.40 -10.92
C THR A 789 7.72 -6.28 -11.10
N VAL A 790 7.25 -6.49 -12.33
CA VAL A 790 5.81 -6.51 -12.61
C VAL A 790 5.28 -7.92 -12.36
N HIS A 791 4.34 -8.04 -11.44
CA HIS A 791 3.66 -9.31 -11.15
C HIS A 791 2.15 -9.18 -11.30
N VAL A 792 1.57 -10.02 -12.19
CA VAL A 792 0.14 -10.04 -12.46
C VAL A 792 -0.51 -11.20 -11.67
N PRO A 793 -1.38 -10.92 -10.69
CA PRO A 793 -1.98 -11.94 -9.84
C PRO A 793 -3.18 -12.62 -10.54
N TYR A 794 -2.93 -13.52 -11.50
CA TYR A 794 -3.97 -14.13 -12.34
C TYR A 794 -5.11 -14.77 -11.55
N PHE A 795 -4.82 -15.47 -10.44
CA PHE A 795 -5.85 -16.12 -9.63
C PHE A 795 -6.78 -15.09 -8.94
N ALA A 796 -6.24 -13.99 -8.42
CA ALA A 796 -7.04 -12.92 -7.83
C ALA A 796 -7.91 -12.24 -8.89
N LEU A 797 -7.37 -11.99 -10.09
CA LEU A 797 -8.09 -11.39 -11.20
C LEU A 797 -9.22 -12.29 -11.71
N ILE A 798 -8.99 -13.59 -11.83
CA ILE A 798 -10.02 -14.59 -12.20
C ILE A 798 -11.09 -14.65 -11.09
N GLY A 799 -10.69 -14.67 -9.82
CA GLY A 799 -11.61 -14.61 -8.67
C GLY A 799 -12.48 -13.36 -8.68
N MET A 800 -11.90 -12.20 -8.94
CA MET A 800 -12.64 -10.93 -9.05
C MET A 800 -13.63 -10.95 -10.22
N PHE A 801 -13.25 -11.53 -11.38
CA PHE A 801 -14.16 -11.70 -12.50
C PHE A 801 -15.31 -12.63 -12.16
N ALA A 802 -15.03 -13.76 -11.50
CA ALA A 802 -16.06 -14.70 -11.06
C ALA A 802 -17.05 -14.05 -10.08
N VAL A 803 -16.55 -13.26 -9.12
CA VAL A 803 -17.41 -12.48 -8.20
C VAL A 803 -18.26 -11.47 -8.97
N THR A 804 -17.72 -10.81 -9.99
CA THR A 804 -18.47 -9.87 -10.83
C THR A 804 -19.59 -10.56 -11.59
N LEU A 805 -19.36 -11.77 -12.11
CA LEU A 805 -20.41 -12.59 -12.74
C LEU A 805 -21.47 -13.01 -11.72
N ALA A 806 -21.06 -13.40 -10.51
CA ALA A 806 -21.99 -13.74 -9.43
C ALA A 806 -22.88 -12.55 -9.03
N VAL A 807 -22.33 -11.35 -9.03
CA VAL A 807 -23.09 -10.10 -8.82
C VAL A 807 -24.10 -9.87 -9.94
N GLY A 808 -23.72 -10.05 -11.21
CA GLY A 808 -24.63 -9.97 -12.35
C GLY A 808 -25.77 -10.99 -12.25
N LEU A 809 -25.47 -12.20 -11.84
CA LEU A 809 -26.44 -13.24 -11.56
C LEU A 809 -27.41 -12.83 -10.43
N ALA A 810 -26.88 -12.46 -9.27
CA ALA A 810 -27.64 -12.10 -8.08
C ALA A 810 -28.58 -10.89 -8.33
N ALA A 811 -28.08 -9.86 -9.02
CA ALA A 811 -28.85 -8.68 -9.38
C ALA A 811 -30.06 -9.00 -10.27
N SER A 812 -29.95 -10.05 -11.07
CA SER A 812 -30.98 -10.43 -12.05
C SER A 812 -32.01 -11.42 -11.50
N LEU A 813 -31.73 -12.13 -10.39
CA LEU A 813 -32.62 -13.18 -9.86
C LEU A 813 -34.00 -12.65 -9.46
N ARG A 814 -34.04 -11.54 -8.74
CA ARG A 814 -35.30 -10.93 -8.24
C ARG A 814 -36.15 -10.35 -9.38
N PRO A 815 -35.61 -9.55 -10.32
CA PRO A 815 -36.32 -9.10 -11.51
C PRO A 815 -36.81 -10.24 -12.40
N ALA A 816 -35.98 -11.28 -12.59
CA ALA A 816 -36.34 -12.45 -13.38
C ALA A 816 -37.52 -13.23 -12.78
N GLY A 817 -37.56 -13.37 -11.45
CA GLY A 817 -38.69 -13.96 -10.76
C GLY A 817 -40.00 -13.19 -10.96
N ARG A 818 -39.94 -11.86 -10.84
CA ARG A 818 -41.11 -10.97 -11.09
C ARG A 818 -41.60 -11.07 -12.53
N ALA A 819 -40.69 -11.04 -13.50
CA ALA A 819 -41.05 -11.16 -14.92
C ALA A 819 -41.73 -12.52 -15.24
N ALA A 820 -41.22 -13.60 -14.67
CA ALA A 820 -41.76 -14.92 -14.86
C ALA A 820 -43.12 -15.14 -14.20
N SER A 821 -43.50 -14.30 -13.21
CA SER A 821 -44.79 -14.41 -12.51
C SER A 821 -45.92 -13.60 -13.16
N VAL A 822 -45.66 -12.78 -14.18
CA VAL A 822 -46.67 -11.95 -14.86
C VAL A 822 -47.70 -12.80 -15.58
N PRO A 823 -49.02 -12.72 -15.29
CA PRO A 823 -50.03 -13.45 -15.99
C PRO A 823 -50.19 -12.94 -17.44
N PRO A 824 -50.27 -13.79 -18.48
CA PRO A 824 -50.42 -13.38 -19.88
C PRO A 824 -51.63 -12.49 -20.12
N VAL A 825 -52.79 -12.82 -19.53
CA VAL A 825 -54.03 -12.08 -19.64
C VAL A 825 -53.90 -10.64 -19.15
N ARG A 826 -53.24 -10.45 -18.00
CA ARG A 826 -53.05 -9.13 -17.43
C ARG A 826 -52.03 -8.27 -18.23
N ALA A 827 -51.04 -8.90 -18.81
CA ALA A 827 -50.04 -8.24 -19.65
C ALA A 827 -50.59 -7.74 -21.00
N LEU A 828 -51.67 -8.36 -21.47
CA LEU A 828 -52.33 -8.00 -22.73
C LEU A 828 -53.58 -7.09 -22.56
N SER A 829 -54.12 -6.98 -21.34
CA SER A 829 -55.32 -6.20 -21.01
C SER A 829 -55.02 -4.80 -20.42
N GLU A 830 -53.79 -4.49 -20.05
CA GLU A 830 -53.39 -3.14 -19.62
C GLU A 830 -53.18 -2.25 -20.86
N GLU A 831 -54.15 -1.41 -21.23
CA GLU A 831 -54.05 -0.27 -22.14
C GLU A 831 -53.32 0.92 -21.52
#